data_71d63e9f9b5b6b11de9860534e1ecbc6
#
_entry.id   71d63e9f9b5b6b11de9860534e1ecbc6
#
_cell.length_a   1.000
_cell.length_b   1.000
_cell.length_c   1.000
_cell.angle_alpha   90.00
_cell.angle_beta   90.00
_cell.angle_gamma   90.00
#
_symmetry.space_group_name_H-M   'P 1'
#
loop_
_entity.id
_entity.type
_entity.pdbx_description
1 polymer ?
#
loop_
_entity_poly.entity_id
_entity_poly.type
_entity_poly.pdbx_seq_one_letter_code
_entity_poly.pdbx_strand_id
1 'polypeptide(L)'
;MKKEYSYWIEYWQKSKNFRVENDRIKPKSYLFSSFPKTNLYGFQDGNLRSLLVGDFYSRYQRMAGYNVLFPTGFDSLGLSSFMENKKHSNTINDDISNLFAEQMLKLGVGVDKQKQMDLKHDEYVASLQLAFIELYERGYIRYDSVEVLQDKTGKKIVDPYFYNKKLSFNRVKAFYLDISQIKEQVLENIDGLNVSGELRQQLKAMLEPKVSLTIPFAVTNGTKISVTLKEPEYLGGISYISIHPDYVDFSLYTLYEEFPAIEKYLSDDNMNDFGVFSGTYAINPLTGKRIPIFVSVKYDCDIYVANPFLNPEDRITALEEGLPVVDVVQNGVFIESDFLNGIPVEEGRRLLTERFSEADMCTLQEYYSKDKILVSSYDTFGALLPFLKDSDDKIYSLKKHLPFVFSPKFRPILSEDIDVPGSIMPGSINHNFSSGMISILALLYDDIGASISIFSKEALQLFQSWNGIELMVISKDELFEHVLIPLCILTILQKEKKVSLPPLFKQLELVSPSFTSNYLPMNRENHTLFEIAKYLDEYHGDALRLYFLGRPLTEDFIFSEEELASTANLIKAIEAYYTKDFVSSNSLASDFKTLVEQCHQYLWEKQTDAYVGEVLRFYKTILWNKDITAKQGLLFLKLLYPICPFLAEDIYHSIFKGKYLISDDGWIN
;
A
#
# COMPACT_ATOMS: atom_id res chain seq x y z
N MET A 1 -12.27 -13.90 37.87
CA MET A 1 -10.80 -13.79 37.90
C MET A 1 -10.38 -13.32 36.51
N LYS A 2 -9.78 -12.15 36.45
CA LYS A 2 -9.31 -11.55 35.19
C LYS A 2 -8.27 -12.49 34.57
N LYS A 3 -8.43 -12.81 33.29
CA LYS A 3 -7.49 -13.63 32.55
C LYS A 3 -6.46 -12.73 31.88
N GLU A 4 -5.22 -13.20 31.80
CA GLU A 4 -4.19 -12.49 31.06
C GLU A 4 -4.47 -12.52 29.55
N TYR A 5 -4.04 -11.53 28.80
CA TYR A 5 -4.19 -11.45 27.33
C TYR A 5 -3.62 -12.69 26.63
N SER A 6 -2.51 -13.23 27.12
CA SER A 6 -1.91 -14.49 26.67
C SER A 6 -2.89 -15.67 26.66
N TYR A 7 -3.76 -15.75 27.68
CA TYR A 7 -4.80 -16.77 27.75
C TYR A 7 -5.78 -16.70 26.57
N TRP A 8 -6.25 -15.48 26.20
CA TRP A 8 -7.20 -15.31 25.10
C TRP A 8 -6.56 -15.59 23.76
N ILE A 9 -5.30 -15.17 23.56
CA ILE A 9 -4.53 -15.49 22.35
C ILE A 9 -4.46 -17.01 22.17
N GLU A 10 -4.05 -17.73 23.21
CA GLU A 10 -3.96 -19.19 23.16
C GLU A 10 -5.32 -19.85 22.95
N TYR A 11 -6.36 -19.34 23.61
CA TYR A 11 -7.72 -19.85 23.48
C TYR A 11 -8.25 -19.70 22.05
N TRP A 12 -8.10 -18.52 21.43
CA TRP A 12 -8.50 -18.29 20.05
C TRP A 12 -7.76 -19.17 19.05
N GLN A 13 -6.47 -19.36 19.25
CA GLN A 13 -5.67 -20.26 18.40
C GLN A 13 -6.12 -21.72 18.48
N LYS A 14 -6.55 -22.18 19.67
CA LYS A 14 -7.04 -23.54 19.90
C LYS A 14 -8.49 -23.74 19.41
N SER A 15 -9.33 -22.72 19.54
CA SER A 15 -10.78 -22.82 19.23
C SER A 15 -11.11 -22.97 17.75
N LYS A 16 -10.19 -22.63 16.86
CA LYS A 16 -10.37 -22.59 15.38
C LYS A 16 -11.51 -21.66 14.91
N ASN A 17 -11.96 -20.71 15.74
CA ASN A 17 -13.08 -19.81 15.45
C ASN A 17 -12.88 -18.91 14.25
N PHE A 18 -11.62 -18.64 13.88
CA PHE A 18 -11.29 -17.82 12.71
C PHE A 18 -11.05 -18.64 11.44
N ARG A 19 -11.17 -19.97 11.54
CA ARG A 19 -10.95 -20.86 10.41
C ARG A 19 -12.05 -20.73 9.36
N VAL A 20 -11.65 -20.71 8.09
CA VAL A 20 -12.56 -20.85 6.97
C VAL A 20 -13.13 -22.27 6.98
N GLU A 21 -14.46 -22.38 7.01
CA GLU A 21 -15.14 -23.68 7.03
C GLU A 21 -15.42 -24.15 5.61
N ASN A 22 -15.34 -25.48 5.39
CA ASN A 22 -15.80 -26.07 4.15
C ASN A 22 -17.34 -26.28 4.22
N ASP A 23 -18.07 -25.20 4.53
CA ASP A 23 -19.51 -25.17 4.65
C ASP A 23 -20.13 -24.58 3.37
N ARG A 24 -21.13 -25.30 2.82
CA ARG A 24 -21.88 -24.85 1.64
C ARG A 24 -23.13 -24.07 1.99
N ILE A 25 -23.54 -24.07 3.26
CA ILE A 25 -24.82 -23.51 3.74
C ILE A 25 -24.61 -22.06 4.21
N LYS A 26 -23.53 -21.79 4.95
CA LYS A 26 -23.24 -20.45 5.44
C LYS A 26 -22.97 -19.46 4.29
N PRO A 27 -23.53 -18.25 4.32
CA PRO A 27 -23.17 -17.23 3.36
C PRO A 27 -21.68 -16.94 3.47
N LYS A 28 -21.01 -16.78 2.34
CA LYS A 28 -19.56 -16.54 2.26
C LYS A 28 -19.27 -15.06 2.20
N SER A 29 -18.20 -14.64 2.87
CA SER A 29 -17.66 -13.30 2.79
C SER A 29 -16.15 -13.34 2.68
N TYR A 30 -15.61 -12.74 1.64
CA TYR A 30 -14.17 -12.55 1.46
C TYR A 30 -13.79 -11.11 1.79
N LEU A 31 -12.97 -10.93 2.82
CA LEU A 31 -12.41 -9.65 3.22
C LEU A 31 -10.92 -9.63 2.91
N PHE A 32 -10.40 -8.51 2.47
CA PHE A 32 -8.99 -8.36 2.13
C PHE A 32 -8.43 -7.05 2.70
N SER A 33 -7.29 -7.15 3.35
CA SER A 33 -6.42 -6.00 3.65
C SER A 33 -5.03 -6.24 3.06
N SER A 34 -4.34 -5.17 2.66
CA SER A 34 -2.97 -5.28 2.16
C SER A 34 -2.05 -5.88 3.21
N PHE A 35 -1.10 -6.70 2.76
CA PHE A 35 -0.11 -7.31 3.66
C PHE A 35 1.00 -6.30 3.96
N PRO A 36 1.43 -6.18 5.22
CA PRO A 36 2.54 -5.31 5.58
C PRO A 36 3.84 -5.80 4.94
N LYS A 37 4.59 -4.86 4.36
CA LYS A 37 5.97 -5.11 3.92
C LYS A 37 6.85 -5.29 5.15
N THR A 38 7.50 -6.45 5.28
CA THR A 38 8.27 -6.78 6.48
C THR A 38 9.48 -5.85 6.68
N ASN A 39 9.71 -5.47 7.91
CA ASN A 39 10.78 -4.58 8.35
C ASN A 39 11.17 -4.88 9.81
N LEU A 40 12.26 -4.31 10.31
CA LEU A 40 12.77 -4.55 11.69
C LEU A 40 11.89 -3.94 12.80
N TYR A 41 10.94 -3.07 12.47
CA TYR A 41 10.16 -2.30 13.44
C TYR A 41 8.73 -2.82 13.63
N GLY A 42 8.29 -3.75 12.78
CA GLY A 42 6.93 -4.28 12.79
C GLY A 42 5.94 -3.45 11.97
N PHE A 43 4.67 -3.57 12.32
CA PHE A 43 3.59 -2.88 11.62
C PHE A 43 3.79 -1.36 11.58
N GLN A 44 3.62 -0.80 10.40
CA GLN A 44 3.51 0.64 10.20
C GLN A 44 2.03 1.04 10.16
N ASP A 45 1.76 2.30 10.39
CA ASP A 45 0.43 2.84 10.59
C ASP A 45 -0.60 2.44 9.51
N GLY A 46 -0.30 2.67 8.23
CA GLY A 46 -1.24 2.39 7.14
C GLY A 46 -1.66 0.91 7.08
N ASN A 47 -0.70 -0.01 7.14
CA ASN A 47 -0.99 -1.44 7.14
C ASN A 47 -1.68 -1.89 8.43
N LEU A 48 -1.33 -1.28 9.58
CA LEU A 48 -2.00 -1.54 10.84
C LEU A 48 -3.48 -1.18 10.77
N ARG A 49 -3.81 0.03 10.27
CA ARG A 49 -5.19 0.50 10.14
C ARG A 49 -5.99 -0.39 9.18
N SER A 50 -5.42 -0.74 8.03
CA SER A 50 -6.05 -1.66 7.07
C SER A 50 -6.37 -3.01 7.71
N LEU A 51 -5.41 -3.59 8.43
CA LEU A 51 -5.56 -4.88 9.12
C LEU A 51 -6.65 -4.82 10.19
N LEU A 52 -6.66 -3.76 11.02
CA LEU A 52 -7.63 -3.63 12.11
C LEU A 52 -9.07 -3.46 11.59
N VAL A 53 -9.27 -2.73 10.49
CA VAL A 53 -10.58 -2.60 9.86
C VAL A 53 -11.03 -3.93 9.26
N GLY A 54 -10.14 -4.63 8.57
CA GLY A 54 -10.44 -5.98 8.05
C GLY A 54 -10.84 -6.95 9.16
N ASP A 55 -10.09 -6.97 10.28
CA ASP A 55 -10.41 -7.81 11.43
C ASP A 55 -11.72 -7.40 12.12
N PHE A 56 -12.01 -6.10 12.22
CA PHE A 56 -13.28 -5.59 12.75
C PHE A 56 -14.47 -6.18 11.97
N TYR A 57 -14.45 -6.10 10.64
CA TYR A 57 -15.52 -6.67 9.81
C TYR A 57 -15.52 -8.19 9.82
N SER A 58 -14.34 -8.83 9.91
CA SER A 58 -14.24 -10.28 10.05
C SER A 58 -14.96 -10.78 11.32
N ARG A 59 -14.74 -10.13 12.45
CA ARG A 59 -15.41 -10.46 13.72
C ARG A 59 -16.91 -10.25 13.65
N TYR A 60 -17.33 -9.07 13.16
CA TYR A 60 -18.74 -8.77 12.97
C TYR A 60 -19.45 -9.80 12.10
N GLN A 61 -18.91 -10.09 10.93
CA GLN A 61 -19.55 -11.02 9.98
C GLN A 61 -19.58 -12.46 10.48
N ARG A 62 -18.55 -12.91 11.20
CA ARG A 62 -18.57 -14.24 11.87
C ARG A 62 -19.68 -14.31 12.90
N MET A 63 -19.86 -13.28 13.73
CA MET A 63 -20.98 -13.20 14.66
C MET A 63 -22.33 -13.17 13.93
N ALA A 64 -22.40 -12.55 12.76
CA ALA A 64 -23.59 -12.54 11.90
C ALA A 64 -23.83 -13.86 11.13
N GLY A 65 -23.00 -14.89 11.36
CA GLY A 65 -23.17 -16.23 10.82
C GLY A 65 -22.53 -16.48 9.45
N TYR A 66 -21.69 -15.57 8.96
CA TYR A 66 -20.97 -15.76 7.70
C TYR A 66 -19.77 -16.71 7.86
N ASN A 67 -19.47 -17.45 6.81
CA ASN A 67 -18.18 -18.11 6.62
C ASN A 67 -17.21 -17.09 6.02
N VAL A 68 -16.28 -16.59 6.83
CA VAL A 68 -15.43 -15.47 6.47
C VAL A 68 -14.02 -15.92 6.09
N LEU A 69 -13.62 -15.62 4.87
CA LEU A 69 -12.21 -15.66 4.43
C LEU A 69 -11.59 -14.27 4.67
N PHE A 70 -10.68 -14.21 5.61
CA PHE A 70 -9.84 -13.03 5.86
C PHE A 70 -8.39 -13.50 5.93
N PRO A 71 -7.67 -13.56 4.77
CA PRO A 71 -6.28 -13.95 4.76
C PRO A 71 -5.45 -12.90 5.49
N THR A 72 -4.54 -13.36 6.31
CA THR A 72 -3.55 -12.52 7.00
C THR A 72 -2.16 -12.95 6.59
N GLY A 73 -1.19 -12.05 6.64
CA GLY A 73 0.16 -12.42 6.23
C GLY A 73 1.12 -11.25 6.19
N PHE A 74 2.28 -11.51 5.56
CA PHE A 74 3.38 -10.56 5.45
C PHE A 74 3.96 -10.62 4.05
N ASP A 75 4.26 -9.45 3.49
CA ASP A 75 5.03 -9.35 2.26
C ASP A 75 6.52 -9.26 2.59
N SER A 76 7.17 -10.42 2.58
CA SER A 76 8.59 -10.58 2.87
C SER A 76 9.47 -10.65 1.60
N LEU A 77 8.89 -10.50 0.41
CA LEU A 77 9.60 -10.48 -0.86
C LEU A 77 10.06 -9.08 -1.29
N GLY A 78 9.68 -8.04 -0.55
CA GLY A 78 9.98 -6.65 -0.90
C GLY A 78 11.43 -6.23 -0.70
N LEU A 79 11.87 -5.22 -1.45
CA LEU A 79 13.22 -4.64 -1.41
C LEU A 79 13.62 -4.17 0.00
N SER A 80 12.68 -3.63 0.77
CA SER A 80 12.92 -3.17 2.13
C SER A 80 13.38 -4.28 3.06
N SER A 81 12.73 -5.44 3.01
CA SER A 81 13.11 -6.62 3.79
C SER A 81 14.51 -7.10 3.47
N PHE A 82 14.90 -7.02 2.22
CA PHE A 82 16.24 -7.43 1.80
C PHE A 82 17.36 -6.45 2.19
N MET A 83 17.13 -5.15 2.04
CA MET A 83 18.15 -4.14 2.38
C MET A 83 18.47 -4.17 3.89
N GLU A 84 17.48 -4.50 4.71
CA GLU A 84 17.67 -4.71 6.16
C GLU A 84 18.43 -6.01 6.45
N ASN A 85 18.09 -7.08 5.74
CA ASN A 85 18.75 -8.37 5.89
C ASN A 85 20.21 -8.37 5.45
N LYS A 86 20.60 -7.53 4.48
CA LYS A 86 21.99 -7.42 4.05
C LYS A 86 22.92 -6.84 5.13
N LYS A 87 22.38 -6.07 6.08
CA LYS A 87 23.11 -5.53 7.24
C LYS A 87 23.27 -6.54 8.39
N HIS A 88 22.48 -7.62 8.37
CA HIS A 88 22.38 -8.60 9.46
C HIS A 88 22.30 -10.01 8.86
N SER A 89 22.73 -11.06 9.59
CA SER A 89 22.86 -12.43 9.07
C SER A 89 21.51 -13.13 8.75
N ASN A 90 21.58 -14.24 7.97
CA ASN A 90 20.43 -15.00 7.44
C ASN A 90 19.37 -15.51 8.44
N THR A 91 19.65 -15.48 9.74
CA THR A 91 18.70 -15.88 10.81
C THR A 91 17.60 -14.83 11.07
N ILE A 92 17.77 -13.60 10.58
CA ILE A 92 16.88 -12.47 10.90
C ILE A 92 15.54 -12.54 10.16
N ASN A 93 15.45 -13.20 9.01
CA ASN A 93 14.20 -13.27 8.23
C ASN A 93 13.07 -14.00 8.97
N ASP A 94 13.39 -15.06 9.68
CA ASP A 94 12.38 -15.79 10.46
C ASP A 94 12.01 -15.03 11.73
N ASP A 95 12.96 -14.32 12.34
CA ASP A 95 12.73 -13.47 13.50
C ASP A 95 11.80 -12.30 13.16
N ILE A 96 11.93 -11.70 11.97
CA ILE A 96 11.05 -10.62 11.50
C ILE A 96 9.62 -11.13 11.25
N SER A 97 9.46 -12.26 10.57
CA SER A 97 8.13 -12.86 10.36
C SER A 97 7.46 -13.22 11.69
N ASN A 98 8.24 -13.74 12.65
CA ASN A 98 7.76 -14.02 14.00
C ASN A 98 7.35 -12.75 14.74
N LEU A 99 8.10 -11.64 14.58
CA LEU A 99 7.75 -10.34 15.16
C LEU A 99 6.37 -9.86 14.68
N PHE A 100 6.11 -9.90 13.38
CA PHE A 100 4.81 -9.51 12.83
C PHE A 100 3.68 -10.44 13.29
N ALA A 101 3.92 -11.76 13.32
CA ALA A 101 2.96 -12.74 13.83
C ALA A 101 2.61 -12.49 15.31
N GLU A 102 3.62 -12.21 16.14
CA GLU A 102 3.42 -11.89 17.57
C GLU A 102 2.63 -10.58 17.73
N GLN A 103 2.96 -9.54 16.97
CA GLN A 103 2.24 -8.26 17.01
C GLN A 103 0.78 -8.41 16.60
N MET A 104 0.47 -9.19 15.53
CA MET A 104 -0.92 -9.49 15.16
C MET A 104 -1.69 -10.15 16.29
N LEU A 105 -1.09 -11.13 16.96
CA LEU A 105 -1.71 -11.82 18.10
C LEU A 105 -1.93 -10.88 19.29
N LYS A 106 -0.95 -10.04 19.62
CA LYS A 106 -1.06 -9.02 20.69
C LYS A 106 -2.12 -7.96 20.36
N LEU A 107 -2.33 -7.64 19.07
CA LEU A 107 -3.43 -6.79 18.61
C LEU A 107 -4.80 -7.48 18.70
N GLY A 108 -4.84 -8.76 18.99
CA GLY A 108 -6.07 -9.54 19.00
C GLY A 108 -6.64 -9.83 17.63
N VAL A 109 -5.83 -9.82 16.57
CA VAL A 109 -6.30 -10.16 15.22
C VAL A 109 -6.73 -11.63 15.15
N GLY A 110 -7.87 -11.89 14.55
CA GLY A 110 -8.41 -13.23 14.33
C GLY A 110 -7.72 -13.93 13.16
N VAL A 111 -6.68 -14.72 13.48
CA VAL A 111 -5.85 -15.39 12.48
C VAL A 111 -6.36 -16.80 12.18
N ASP A 112 -6.67 -17.07 10.91
CA ASP A 112 -6.78 -18.43 10.38
C ASP A 112 -5.37 -18.90 9.97
N LYS A 113 -4.77 -19.78 10.77
CA LYS A 113 -3.41 -20.29 10.49
C LYS A 113 -3.29 -20.99 9.12
N GLN A 114 -4.39 -21.56 8.60
CA GLN A 114 -4.40 -22.21 7.29
C GLN A 114 -4.44 -21.21 6.13
N LYS A 115 -4.79 -19.97 6.41
CA LYS A 115 -4.84 -18.85 5.45
C LYS A 115 -3.85 -17.74 5.82
N GLN A 116 -2.94 -18.00 6.76
CA GLN A 116 -1.83 -17.11 7.07
C GLN A 116 -0.71 -17.34 6.06
N MET A 117 -0.29 -16.27 5.38
CA MET A 117 0.66 -16.34 4.28
C MET A 117 1.91 -15.51 4.60
N ASP A 118 3.08 -16.10 4.44
CA ASP A 118 4.33 -15.38 4.29
C ASP A 118 4.79 -15.55 2.83
N LEU A 119 4.94 -14.44 2.11
CA LEU A 119 5.19 -14.50 0.66
C LEU A 119 6.52 -15.17 0.28
N LYS A 120 7.45 -15.31 1.24
CA LYS A 120 8.71 -16.06 1.03
C LYS A 120 8.54 -17.59 1.13
N HIS A 121 7.42 -18.09 1.65
CA HIS A 121 7.22 -19.52 1.81
C HIS A 121 7.06 -20.22 0.46
N ASP A 122 7.58 -21.42 0.38
CA ASP A 122 7.64 -22.22 -0.83
C ASP A 122 6.29 -22.40 -1.51
N GLU A 123 5.20 -22.54 -0.75
CA GLU A 123 3.84 -22.71 -1.24
C GLU A 123 3.34 -21.47 -2.00
N TYR A 124 3.59 -20.28 -1.44
CA TYR A 124 3.24 -19.04 -2.13
C TYR A 124 4.11 -18.82 -3.36
N VAL A 125 5.43 -18.98 -3.21
CA VAL A 125 6.39 -18.82 -4.32
C VAL A 125 6.06 -19.77 -5.48
N ALA A 126 5.75 -21.05 -5.18
CA ALA A 126 5.36 -22.01 -6.19
C ALA A 126 4.07 -21.60 -6.92
N SER A 127 3.06 -21.14 -6.19
CA SER A 127 1.79 -20.70 -6.76
C SER A 127 1.95 -19.45 -7.62
N LEU A 128 2.75 -18.48 -7.18
CA LEU A 128 3.08 -17.27 -7.92
C LEU A 128 3.85 -17.60 -9.22
N GLN A 129 4.87 -18.44 -9.11
CA GLN A 129 5.67 -18.88 -10.24
C GLN A 129 4.84 -19.68 -11.25
N LEU A 130 3.93 -20.54 -10.78
CA LEU A 130 3.02 -21.28 -11.66
C LEU A 130 2.11 -20.32 -12.43
N ALA A 131 1.49 -19.34 -11.75
CA ALA A 131 0.65 -18.34 -12.40
C ALA A 131 1.44 -17.52 -13.44
N PHE A 132 2.67 -17.13 -13.11
CA PHE A 132 3.55 -16.40 -14.01
C PHE A 132 3.89 -17.22 -15.28
N ILE A 133 4.26 -18.50 -15.12
CA ILE A 133 4.51 -19.42 -16.25
C ILE A 133 3.26 -19.58 -17.11
N GLU A 134 2.10 -19.79 -16.50
CA GLU A 134 0.87 -20.01 -17.24
C GLU A 134 0.44 -18.76 -18.05
N LEU A 135 0.65 -17.57 -17.51
CA LEU A 135 0.45 -16.32 -18.25
C LEU A 135 1.45 -16.16 -19.39
N TYR A 136 2.71 -16.59 -19.20
CA TYR A 136 3.73 -16.59 -20.25
C TYR A 136 3.40 -17.61 -21.35
N GLU A 137 3.06 -18.85 -21.01
CA GLU A 137 2.68 -19.90 -21.97
C GLU A 137 1.46 -19.51 -22.83
N ARG A 138 0.57 -18.64 -22.30
CA ARG A 138 -0.60 -18.10 -23.03
C ARG A 138 -0.33 -16.80 -23.76
N GLY A 139 0.89 -16.26 -23.65
CA GLY A 139 1.30 -15.05 -24.37
C GLY A 139 0.82 -13.73 -23.78
N TYR A 140 0.27 -13.73 -22.56
CA TYR A 140 -0.03 -12.51 -21.80
C TYR A 140 1.21 -11.94 -21.12
N ILE A 141 2.10 -12.76 -20.62
CA ILE A 141 3.45 -12.32 -20.24
C ILE A 141 4.38 -12.58 -21.40
N ARG A 142 5.18 -11.59 -21.77
CA ARG A 142 6.17 -11.67 -22.85
C ARG A 142 7.53 -11.24 -22.36
N TYR A 143 8.58 -11.76 -23.02
CA TYR A 143 9.96 -11.36 -22.79
C TYR A 143 10.50 -10.66 -24.03
N ASP A 144 10.64 -9.35 -23.97
CA ASP A 144 11.10 -8.54 -25.10
C ASP A 144 11.72 -7.23 -24.60
N SER A 145 12.18 -6.41 -25.53
CA SER A 145 12.75 -5.11 -25.26
C SER A 145 11.67 -4.15 -24.71
N VAL A 146 11.90 -3.65 -23.50
CA VAL A 146 11.07 -2.63 -22.85
C VAL A 146 11.93 -1.46 -22.40
N GLU A 147 11.36 -0.27 -22.42
CA GLU A 147 12.00 0.92 -21.85
C GLU A 147 11.81 0.91 -20.34
N VAL A 148 12.92 1.09 -19.62
CA VAL A 148 12.94 1.18 -18.16
C VAL A 148 13.79 2.35 -17.72
N LEU A 149 13.46 2.92 -16.58
CA LEU A 149 14.34 3.86 -15.89
C LEU A 149 15.47 3.09 -15.20
N GLN A 150 16.70 3.48 -15.48
CA GLN A 150 17.89 2.89 -14.84
C GLN A 150 18.75 3.99 -14.23
N ASP A 151 19.37 3.66 -13.09
CA ASP A 151 20.45 4.49 -12.52
C ASP A 151 21.74 4.34 -13.32
N LYS A 152 22.76 5.17 -13.04
CA LYS A 152 24.09 5.09 -13.68
C LYS A 152 24.79 3.73 -13.51
N THR A 153 24.38 2.92 -12.53
CA THR A 153 24.96 1.60 -12.28
C THR A 153 24.30 0.52 -13.13
N GLY A 154 23.30 0.86 -13.94
CA GLY A 154 22.51 -0.07 -14.73
C GLY A 154 21.48 -0.85 -13.92
N LYS A 155 21.26 -0.51 -12.64
CA LYS A 155 20.20 -1.08 -11.83
C LYS A 155 18.86 -0.53 -12.30
N LYS A 156 17.90 -1.42 -12.46
CA LYS A 156 16.54 -1.06 -12.83
C LYS A 156 15.84 -0.44 -11.66
N ILE A 157 15.21 0.69 -11.90
CA ILE A 157 14.29 1.31 -10.96
C ILE A 157 12.89 1.05 -11.46
N VAL A 158 12.16 0.26 -10.72
CA VAL A 158 10.76 -0.07 -11.04
C VAL A 158 9.84 1.06 -10.60
N ASP A 159 10.27 1.85 -9.61
CA ASP A 159 9.51 2.98 -9.11
C ASP A 159 10.40 4.23 -8.98
N PRO A 160 10.09 5.31 -9.70
CA PRO A 160 10.86 6.55 -9.62
C PRO A 160 10.74 7.28 -8.28
N TYR A 161 9.79 6.91 -7.42
CA TYR A 161 9.62 7.55 -6.10
C TYR A 161 10.70 7.20 -5.07
N PHE A 162 11.49 6.13 -5.31
CA PHE A 162 12.44 5.63 -4.29
C PHE A 162 13.89 6.04 -4.47
N TYR A 163 14.27 6.80 -5.53
CA TYR A 163 15.68 7.13 -5.77
C TYR A 163 15.90 8.52 -6.38
N ASN A 164 16.65 9.36 -5.65
CA ASN A 164 17.23 10.63 -6.13
C ASN A 164 18.46 10.41 -7.05
N LYS A 165 18.52 9.34 -7.83
CA LYS A 165 19.70 9.01 -8.64
C LYS A 165 19.51 9.44 -10.09
N LYS A 166 20.62 9.75 -10.77
CA LYS A 166 20.63 9.99 -12.22
C LYS A 166 19.98 8.82 -12.94
N LEU A 167 18.81 9.05 -13.50
CA LEU A 167 17.99 8.07 -14.19
C LEU A 167 18.16 8.27 -15.70
N SER A 168 18.46 7.20 -16.42
CA SER A 168 18.43 7.17 -17.88
C SER A 168 17.38 6.19 -18.38
N PHE A 169 16.73 6.53 -19.49
CA PHE A 169 15.89 5.58 -20.21
C PHE A 169 16.79 4.62 -20.98
N ASN A 170 16.67 3.35 -20.66
CA ASN A 170 17.39 2.30 -21.37
C ASN A 170 16.42 1.23 -21.85
N ARG A 171 16.72 0.66 -23.02
CA ARG A 171 16.00 -0.51 -23.51
C ARG A 171 16.67 -1.78 -23.01
N VAL A 172 15.89 -2.59 -22.30
CA VAL A 172 16.35 -3.86 -21.76
C VAL A 172 15.35 -4.96 -22.08
N LYS A 173 15.84 -6.20 -22.25
CA LYS A 173 14.96 -7.36 -22.33
C LYS A 173 14.42 -7.68 -20.94
N ALA A 174 13.10 -7.68 -20.76
CA ALA A 174 12.44 -7.99 -19.48
C ALA A 174 11.10 -8.67 -19.72
N PHE A 175 10.56 -9.33 -18.68
CA PHE A 175 9.20 -9.82 -18.73
C PHE A 175 8.22 -8.69 -18.41
N TYR A 176 7.17 -8.60 -19.22
CA TYR A 176 6.08 -7.66 -19.02
C TYR A 176 4.74 -8.33 -19.29
N LEU A 177 3.70 -7.90 -18.58
CA LEU A 177 2.32 -8.26 -18.85
C LEU A 177 1.82 -7.38 -19.99
N ASP A 178 1.49 -8.00 -21.12
CA ASP A 178 0.94 -7.35 -22.30
C ASP A 178 -0.58 -7.29 -22.18
N ILE A 179 -1.10 -6.11 -21.88
CA ILE A 179 -2.54 -5.89 -21.73
C ILE A 179 -3.22 -5.41 -23.02
N SER A 180 -2.49 -5.24 -24.12
CA SER A 180 -3.02 -4.73 -25.38
C SER A 180 -4.29 -5.46 -25.86
N GLN A 181 -4.32 -6.78 -25.67
CA GLN A 181 -5.44 -7.62 -26.08
C GLN A 181 -6.67 -7.56 -25.15
N ILE A 182 -6.51 -7.03 -23.93
CA ILE A 182 -7.55 -7.01 -22.90
C ILE A 182 -7.87 -5.61 -22.40
N LYS A 183 -7.19 -4.59 -22.90
CA LYS A 183 -7.25 -3.23 -22.38
C LYS A 183 -8.67 -2.66 -22.35
N GLU A 184 -9.43 -2.83 -23.44
CA GLU A 184 -10.82 -2.38 -23.49
C GLU A 184 -11.68 -3.04 -22.41
N GLN A 185 -11.54 -4.36 -22.22
CA GLN A 185 -12.26 -5.07 -21.17
C GLN A 185 -11.80 -4.66 -19.76
N VAL A 186 -10.50 -4.36 -19.57
CA VAL A 186 -10.00 -3.83 -18.29
C VAL A 186 -10.63 -2.46 -18.00
N LEU A 187 -10.71 -1.58 -18.99
CA LEU A 187 -11.37 -0.26 -18.86
C LEU A 187 -12.86 -0.41 -18.55
N GLU A 188 -13.57 -1.33 -19.24
CA GLU A 188 -14.96 -1.66 -18.95
C GLU A 188 -15.13 -2.20 -17.51
N ASN A 189 -14.23 -3.07 -17.08
CA ASN A 189 -14.24 -3.60 -15.71
C ASN A 189 -13.99 -2.50 -14.66
N ILE A 190 -13.11 -1.52 -14.96
CA ILE A 190 -12.91 -0.32 -14.12
C ILE A 190 -14.18 0.50 -14.02
N ASP A 191 -14.91 0.68 -15.16
CA ASP A 191 -16.18 1.40 -15.16
C ASP A 191 -17.27 0.70 -14.32
N GLY A 192 -17.22 -0.62 -14.26
CA GLY A 192 -18.10 -1.45 -13.44
C GLY A 192 -17.78 -1.47 -11.94
N LEU A 193 -16.64 -0.93 -11.49
CA LEU A 193 -16.27 -0.90 -10.07
C LEU A 193 -17.16 0.07 -9.28
N ASN A 194 -17.51 -0.33 -8.08
CA ASN A 194 -18.22 0.51 -7.11
C ASN A 194 -17.24 1.44 -6.38
N VAL A 195 -16.78 2.47 -7.06
CA VAL A 195 -15.84 3.47 -6.57
C VAL A 195 -16.26 4.89 -7.01
N SER A 196 -15.70 5.92 -6.38
CA SER A 196 -15.94 7.31 -6.78
C SER A 196 -15.51 7.58 -8.23
N GLY A 197 -16.09 8.59 -8.86
CA GLY A 197 -15.70 9.00 -10.21
C GLY A 197 -14.22 9.40 -10.30
N GLU A 198 -13.72 10.08 -9.29
CA GLU A 198 -12.30 10.49 -9.16
C GLU A 198 -11.37 9.26 -9.15
N LEU A 199 -11.66 8.29 -8.28
CA LEU A 199 -10.85 7.06 -8.19
C LEU A 199 -10.89 6.25 -9.48
N ARG A 200 -12.05 6.20 -10.15
CA ARG A 200 -12.20 5.54 -11.45
C ARG A 200 -11.31 6.20 -12.52
N GLN A 201 -11.26 7.52 -12.56
CA GLN A 201 -10.35 8.25 -13.46
C GLN A 201 -8.89 7.99 -13.11
N GLN A 202 -8.54 7.98 -11.83
CA GLN A 202 -7.18 7.66 -11.39
C GLN A 202 -6.74 6.26 -11.84
N LEU A 203 -7.59 5.23 -11.70
CA LEU A 203 -7.31 3.87 -12.18
C LEU A 203 -7.13 3.83 -13.70
N LYS A 204 -7.97 4.55 -14.47
CA LYS A 204 -7.81 4.65 -15.94
C LYS A 204 -6.52 5.34 -16.31
N ALA A 205 -6.16 6.43 -15.64
CA ALA A 205 -4.93 7.16 -15.87
C ALA A 205 -3.66 6.32 -15.67
N MET A 206 -3.71 5.29 -14.79
CA MET A 206 -2.61 4.34 -14.63
C MET A 206 -2.37 3.48 -15.87
N LEU A 207 -3.37 3.32 -16.75
CA LEU A 207 -3.28 2.59 -18.01
C LEU A 207 -2.98 3.50 -19.21
N GLU A 208 -2.94 4.81 -18.99
CA GLU A 208 -2.57 5.76 -20.02
C GLU A 208 -1.04 5.85 -20.17
N PRO A 209 -0.51 6.17 -21.36
CA PRO A 209 0.90 6.40 -21.53
C PRO A 209 1.34 7.55 -20.63
N LYS A 210 2.35 7.34 -19.82
CA LYS A 210 2.97 8.43 -19.05
C LYS A 210 3.93 9.15 -19.99
N VAL A 211 3.66 10.43 -20.18
CA VAL A 211 4.43 11.32 -21.03
C VAL A 211 5.12 12.34 -20.14
N SER A 212 6.44 12.52 -20.29
CA SER A 212 7.14 13.67 -19.76
C SER A 212 7.21 14.77 -20.80
N LEU A 213 7.22 16.01 -20.33
CA LEU A 213 7.48 17.16 -21.18
C LEU A 213 8.90 17.65 -20.93
N THR A 214 9.72 17.72 -21.97
CA THR A 214 10.99 18.45 -21.94
C THR A 214 10.72 19.87 -22.40
N ILE A 215 10.88 20.84 -21.50
CA ILE A 215 10.55 22.24 -21.69
C ILE A 215 11.83 23.07 -21.61
N PRO A 216 12.16 23.89 -22.61
CA PRO A 216 13.29 24.82 -22.56
C PRO A 216 12.91 26.07 -21.75
N PHE A 217 13.58 26.28 -20.64
CA PHE A 217 13.49 27.51 -19.83
C PHE A 217 14.50 28.51 -20.32
N ALA A 218 14.10 29.73 -20.59
CA ALA A 218 15.04 30.84 -20.86
C ALA A 218 15.83 31.17 -19.58
N VAL A 219 17.14 31.41 -19.70
CA VAL A 219 18.00 31.79 -18.59
C VAL A 219 18.38 33.26 -18.73
N THR A 220 18.55 33.96 -17.60
CA THR A 220 18.83 35.41 -17.58
C THR A 220 20.12 35.85 -18.27
N ASN A 221 21.04 34.92 -18.51
CA ASN A 221 22.27 35.16 -19.27
C ASN A 221 22.09 34.93 -20.80
N GLY A 222 20.87 34.69 -21.27
CA GLY A 222 20.57 34.52 -22.69
C GLY A 222 20.62 33.04 -23.17
N THR A 223 20.99 32.10 -22.32
CA THR A 223 21.00 30.68 -22.66
C THR A 223 19.61 30.03 -22.41
N LYS A 224 19.47 28.76 -22.71
CA LYS A 224 18.28 27.98 -22.39
C LYS A 224 18.68 26.70 -21.67
N ILE A 225 17.98 26.36 -20.59
CA ILE A 225 18.10 25.07 -19.87
C ILE A 225 16.91 24.21 -20.18
N SER A 226 17.14 22.99 -20.67
CA SER A 226 16.05 22.04 -20.96
C SER A 226 15.77 21.20 -19.73
N VAL A 227 14.52 21.25 -19.27
CA VAL A 227 14.04 20.57 -18.07
C VAL A 227 12.99 19.53 -18.46
N THR A 228 13.18 18.29 -18.00
CA THR A 228 12.21 17.22 -18.23
C THR A 228 11.33 17.03 -16.99
N LEU A 229 10.04 17.27 -17.15
CA LEU A 229 9.04 17.21 -16.09
C LEU A 229 8.06 16.05 -16.32
N LYS A 230 7.85 15.27 -15.28
CA LYS A 230 6.84 14.17 -15.27
C LYS A 230 5.43 14.69 -15.00
N GLU A 231 5.34 15.75 -14.22
CA GLU A 231 4.09 16.40 -13.81
C GLU A 231 4.14 17.89 -14.19
N PRO A 232 4.14 18.18 -15.52
CA PRO A 232 4.33 19.53 -16.04
C PRO A 232 3.21 20.49 -15.66
N GLU A 233 2.01 19.99 -15.35
CA GLU A 233 0.86 20.76 -14.89
C GLU A 233 1.14 21.55 -13.60
N TYR A 234 2.09 21.10 -12.77
CA TYR A 234 2.50 21.77 -11.54
C TYR A 234 3.70 22.72 -11.73
N LEU A 235 3.96 23.13 -12.96
CA LEU A 235 5.07 24.02 -13.32
C LEU A 235 5.11 25.32 -12.51
N GLY A 236 3.94 25.84 -12.10
CA GLY A 236 3.80 27.02 -11.27
C GLY A 236 4.44 26.92 -9.87
N GLY A 237 4.58 25.70 -9.36
CA GLY A 237 5.10 25.39 -8.02
C GLY A 237 6.62 25.22 -7.94
N ILE A 238 7.35 25.34 -9.06
CA ILE A 238 8.82 25.20 -9.08
C ILE A 238 9.47 26.35 -8.32
N SER A 239 10.34 25.99 -7.36
CA SER A 239 11.04 26.92 -6.46
C SER A 239 12.46 27.22 -6.90
N TYR A 240 13.24 26.19 -7.24
CA TYR A 240 14.62 26.33 -7.69
C TYR A 240 15.01 25.19 -8.66
N ILE A 241 16.12 25.41 -9.37
CA ILE A 241 16.77 24.40 -10.21
C ILE A 241 18.17 24.17 -9.66
N SER A 242 18.58 22.90 -9.51
CA SER A 242 19.93 22.52 -9.13
C SER A 242 20.61 21.80 -10.28
N ILE A 243 21.86 22.19 -10.57
CA ILE A 243 22.70 21.59 -11.60
C ILE A 243 23.86 20.88 -10.91
N HIS A 244 24.09 19.61 -11.27
CA HIS A 244 25.23 18.87 -10.75
C HIS A 244 26.53 19.37 -11.41
N PRO A 245 27.63 19.53 -10.66
CA PRO A 245 28.89 20.05 -11.22
C PRO A 245 29.53 19.12 -12.28
N ASP A 246 29.20 17.84 -12.30
CA ASP A 246 29.62 16.90 -13.35
C ASP A 246 28.82 17.04 -14.66
N TYR A 247 27.77 17.85 -14.68
CA TYR A 247 27.05 18.13 -15.90
C TYR A 247 27.94 18.91 -16.87
N VAL A 248 28.13 18.38 -18.06
CA VAL A 248 29.13 18.90 -19.04
C VAL A 248 28.95 20.40 -19.33
N ASP A 249 27.70 20.85 -19.33
CA ASP A 249 27.34 22.21 -19.69
C ASP A 249 27.05 23.13 -18.48
N PHE A 250 27.35 22.71 -17.23
CA PHE A 250 26.98 23.49 -16.04
C PHE A 250 27.55 24.93 -16.09
N SER A 251 28.72 25.11 -16.69
CA SER A 251 29.37 26.42 -16.86
C SER A 251 28.58 27.40 -17.73
N LEU A 252 27.69 26.89 -18.62
CA LEU A 252 26.82 27.73 -19.44
C LEU A 252 25.74 28.45 -18.61
N TYR A 253 25.44 27.91 -17.43
CA TYR A 253 24.41 28.43 -16.53
C TYR A 253 24.96 29.15 -15.32
N THR A 254 26.29 29.37 -15.26
CA THR A 254 27.01 29.95 -14.13
C THR A 254 27.67 31.25 -14.57
N LEU A 255 27.51 32.31 -13.78
CA LEU A 255 28.26 33.56 -14.00
C LEU A 255 29.72 33.40 -13.59
N TYR A 256 30.62 34.07 -14.31
CA TYR A 256 32.06 33.98 -14.08
C TYR A 256 32.46 34.33 -12.64
N GLU A 257 31.77 35.30 -12.05
CA GLU A 257 32.00 35.79 -10.70
C GLU A 257 31.71 34.75 -9.62
N GLU A 258 30.88 33.74 -9.91
CA GLU A 258 30.45 32.70 -8.95
C GLU A 258 31.39 31.48 -8.94
N PHE A 259 32.25 31.29 -9.95
CA PHE A 259 33.15 30.15 -10.00
C PHE A 259 34.05 30.00 -8.76
N PRO A 260 34.62 31.04 -8.16
CA PRO A 260 35.43 30.88 -6.95
C PRO A 260 34.64 30.34 -5.75
N ALA A 261 33.36 30.72 -5.64
CA ALA A 261 32.48 30.20 -4.58
C ALA A 261 32.14 28.74 -4.81
N ILE A 262 31.92 28.35 -6.06
CA ILE A 262 31.63 26.94 -6.44
C ILE A 262 32.89 26.09 -6.25
N GLU A 263 34.06 26.52 -6.67
CA GLU A 263 35.33 25.80 -6.43
C GLU A 263 35.58 25.59 -4.94
N LYS A 264 35.33 26.60 -4.14
CA LYS A 264 35.43 26.50 -2.68
C LYS A 264 34.43 25.47 -2.14
N TYR A 265 33.18 25.52 -2.57
CA TYR A 265 32.15 24.56 -2.19
C TYR A 265 32.54 23.12 -2.52
N LEU A 266 33.09 22.86 -3.69
CA LEU A 266 33.53 21.55 -4.15
C LEU A 266 34.81 21.04 -3.47
N SER A 267 35.61 21.92 -2.91
CA SER A 267 36.85 21.57 -2.20
C SER A 267 36.71 21.44 -0.68
N ASP A 268 35.54 21.79 -0.12
CA ASP A 268 35.27 21.76 1.32
C ASP A 268 34.74 20.37 1.73
N ASP A 269 35.43 19.70 2.68
CA ASP A 269 34.99 18.41 3.24
C ASP A 269 33.67 18.54 4.02
N ASN A 270 33.29 19.75 4.43
CA ASN A 270 32.00 20.08 5.07
C ASN A 270 31.05 20.78 4.09
N MET A 271 30.86 20.22 2.89
CA MET A 271 29.97 20.77 1.89
C MET A 271 28.57 21.04 2.47
N ASN A 272 28.10 22.27 2.36
CA ASN A 272 26.70 22.58 2.60
C ASN A 272 25.86 21.80 1.60
N ASP A 273 24.97 20.97 2.09
CA ASP A 273 24.17 20.03 1.27
C ASP A 273 23.33 20.72 0.20
N PHE A 274 22.99 22.00 0.39
CA PHE A 274 22.14 22.72 -0.55
C PHE A 274 22.87 23.19 -1.82
N GLY A 275 24.12 23.66 -1.74
CA GLY A 275 24.90 24.13 -2.88
C GLY A 275 25.10 25.65 -2.95
N VAL A 276 25.59 26.15 -4.10
CA VAL A 276 25.95 27.55 -4.33
C VAL A 276 25.10 28.12 -5.46
N PHE A 277 24.63 29.37 -5.28
CA PHE A 277 23.91 30.09 -6.33
C PHE A 277 24.80 30.33 -7.53
N SER A 278 24.30 30.02 -8.73
CA SER A 278 25.07 30.16 -9.99
C SER A 278 25.13 31.58 -10.54
N GLY A 279 24.49 32.55 -9.89
CA GLY A 279 24.34 33.93 -10.39
C GLY A 279 23.21 34.08 -11.43
N THR A 280 22.58 33.01 -11.87
CA THR A 280 21.56 33.02 -12.94
C THR A 280 20.19 32.55 -12.48
N TYR A 281 19.21 32.96 -13.24
CA TYR A 281 17.81 32.53 -13.05
C TYR A 281 17.25 31.93 -14.32
N ALA A 282 16.53 30.86 -14.20
CA ALA A 282 15.60 30.36 -15.23
C ALA A 282 14.28 31.14 -15.17
N ILE A 283 13.63 31.32 -16.29
CA ILE A 283 12.31 31.94 -16.38
C ILE A 283 11.27 30.83 -16.53
N ASN A 284 10.37 30.75 -15.59
CA ASN A 284 9.27 29.80 -15.64
C ASN A 284 8.41 30.08 -16.89
N PRO A 285 8.30 29.15 -17.83
CA PRO A 285 7.58 29.40 -19.10
C PRO A 285 6.05 29.51 -18.93
N LEU A 286 5.50 29.08 -17.79
CA LEU A 286 4.07 29.22 -17.49
C LEU A 286 3.78 30.56 -16.80
N THR A 287 4.53 30.89 -15.75
CA THR A 287 4.22 32.05 -14.88
C THR A 287 5.07 33.29 -15.14
N GLY A 288 6.15 33.17 -15.93
CA GLY A 288 7.12 34.25 -16.14
C GLY A 288 8.00 34.57 -14.90
N LYS A 289 7.79 33.89 -13.79
CA LYS A 289 8.57 34.12 -12.54
C LYS A 289 10.01 33.64 -12.69
N ARG A 290 10.95 34.30 -11.99
CA ARG A 290 12.34 33.89 -11.96
C ARG A 290 12.57 32.77 -10.98
N ILE A 291 13.30 31.74 -11.41
CA ILE A 291 13.65 30.55 -10.64
C ILE A 291 15.16 30.52 -10.48
N PRO A 292 15.71 30.61 -9.26
CA PRO A 292 17.16 30.61 -9.07
C PRO A 292 17.77 29.27 -9.46
N ILE A 293 18.97 29.33 -10.05
CA ILE A 293 19.77 28.16 -10.42
C ILE A 293 20.92 28.00 -9.44
N PHE A 294 21.07 26.81 -8.84
CA PHE A 294 22.17 26.47 -7.94
C PHE A 294 23.07 25.40 -8.55
N VAL A 295 24.33 25.38 -8.17
CA VAL A 295 25.25 24.27 -8.43
C VAL A 295 25.38 23.48 -7.13
N SER A 296 25.03 22.16 -7.17
CA SER A 296 24.99 21.35 -5.97
C SER A 296 25.29 19.88 -6.27
N VAL A 297 25.93 19.22 -5.31
CA VAL A 297 26.13 17.76 -5.29
C VAL A 297 25.04 17.01 -4.55
N LYS A 298 24.08 17.72 -3.95
CA LYS A 298 22.96 17.14 -3.17
C LYS A 298 22.14 16.14 -3.99
N TYR A 299 21.90 16.47 -5.27
CA TYR A 299 21.06 15.68 -6.15
C TYR A 299 21.92 14.87 -7.13
N ASP A 300 21.75 13.55 -7.14
CA ASP A 300 22.47 12.62 -8.03
C ASP A 300 21.84 12.59 -9.45
N CYS A 301 21.62 13.79 -10.01
CA CYS A 301 21.11 14.00 -11.38
C CYS A 301 21.72 15.26 -11.98
N ASP A 302 21.80 15.31 -13.32
CA ASP A 302 22.41 16.45 -14.04
C ASP A 302 21.70 17.77 -13.75
N ILE A 303 20.37 17.74 -13.80
CA ILE A 303 19.49 18.87 -13.52
C ILE A 303 18.35 18.38 -12.65
N TYR A 304 18.23 18.94 -11.45
CA TYR A 304 17.12 18.70 -10.53
C TYR A 304 16.21 19.93 -10.50
N VAL A 305 14.90 19.69 -10.53
CA VAL A 305 13.88 20.74 -10.45
C VAL A 305 13.07 20.54 -9.19
N ALA A 306 13.26 21.45 -8.26
CA ALA A 306 12.58 21.39 -6.96
C ALA A 306 11.18 21.99 -7.07
N ASN A 307 10.20 21.17 -6.64
CA ASN A 307 8.81 21.60 -6.56
C ASN A 307 8.24 21.35 -5.16
N PRO A 308 8.24 22.37 -4.28
CA PRO A 308 7.75 22.26 -2.91
C PRO A 308 6.28 21.88 -2.77
N PHE A 309 5.48 22.02 -3.83
CA PHE A 309 4.09 21.57 -3.84
C PHE A 309 3.99 20.05 -3.99
N LEU A 310 4.86 19.46 -4.81
CA LEU A 310 4.85 18.02 -5.10
C LEU A 310 5.69 17.22 -4.10
N ASN A 311 6.80 17.81 -3.61
CA ASN A 311 7.76 17.11 -2.78
C ASN A 311 7.93 17.79 -1.41
N PRO A 312 7.59 17.12 -0.30
CA PRO A 312 7.79 17.65 1.05
C PRO A 312 9.25 17.99 1.39
N GLU A 313 10.24 17.25 0.89
CA GLU A 313 11.65 17.53 1.10
C GLU A 313 12.06 18.83 0.41
N ASP A 314 11.59 19.08 -0.81
CA ASP A 314 11.80 20.33 -1.51
C ASP A 314 11.18 21.51 -0.73
N ARG A 315 10.02 21.28 -0.10
CA ARG A 315 9.34 22.27 0.73
C ARG A 315 10.16 22.63 1.96
N ILE A 316 10.71 21.63 2.64
CA ILE A 316 11.58 21.84 3.80
C ILE A 316 12.83 22.61 3.38
N THR A 317 13.52 22.13 2.35
CA THR A 317 14.72 22.79 1.81
C THR A 317 14.43 24.23 1.37
N ALA A 318 13.33 24.45 0.66
CA ALA A 318 12.98 25.81 0.22
C ALA A 318 12.70 26.76 1.40
N LEU A 319 12.05 26.28 2.45
CA LEU A 319 11.79 27.06 3.67
C LEU A 319 13.08 27.38 4.44
N GLU A 320 13.97 26.39 4.60
CA GLU A 320 15.27 26.56 5.27
C GLU A 320 16.16 27.56 4.56
N GLU A 321 16.17 27.54 3.24
CA GLU A 321 16.98 28.43 2.39
C GLU A 321 16.29 29.76 2.02
N GLY A 322 15.08 30.00 2.56
CA GLY A 322 14.31 31.22 2.31
C GLY A 322 13.85 31.40 0.87
N LEU A 323 13.65 30.27 0.15
CA LEU A 323 13.20 30.24 -1.24
C LEU A 323 11.67 30.26 -1.34
N PRO A 324 11.10 30.69 -2.47
CA PRO A 324 9.65 30.73 -2.65
C PRO A 324 9.00 29.36 -2.53
N VAL A 325 7.95 29.25 -1.73
CA VAL A 325 7.05 28.09 -1.67
C VAL A 325 5.68 28.54 -2.16
N VAL A 326 5.23 27.95 -3.29
CA VAL A 326 3.99 28.33 -3.95
C VAL A 326 3.05 27.12 -3.97
N ASP A 327 1.92 27.25 -3.31
CA ASP A 327 0.83 26.27 -3.44
C ASP A 327 0.08 26.56 -4.74
N VAL A 328 0.00 25.58 -5.62
CA VAL A 328 -0.55 25.72 -6.97
C VAL A 328 -1.91 25.07 -7.16
N VAL A 329 -2.45 24.44 -6.10
CA VAL A 329 -3.79 23.86 -6.09
C VAL A 329 -4.50 24.23 -4.80
N GLN A 330 -5.76 24.63 -4.92
CA GLN A 330 -6.66 24.86 -3.81
C GLN A 330 -8.07 24.38 -4.17
N ASN A 331 -8.71 23.61 -3.29
CA ASN A 331 -10.04 23.05 -3.52
C ASN A 331 -10.18 22.27 -4.85
N GLY A 332 -9.14 21.53 -5.27
CA GLY A 332 -9.13 20.71 -6.48
C GLY A 332 -8.97 21.48 -7.80
N VAL A 333 -8.68 22.79 -7.75
CA VAL A 333 -8.43 23.62 -8.94
C VAL A 333 -7.07 24.29 -8.86
N PHE A 334 -6.46 24.57 -10.02
CA PHE A 334 -5.20 25.29 -10.07
C PHE A 334 -5.35 26.76 -9.64
N ILE A 335 -4.32 27.23 -8.92
CA ILE A 335 -4.08 28.63 -8.55
C ILE A 335 -2.62 28.98 -8.84
N GLU A 336 -2.24 30.25 -8.91
CA GLU A 336 -0.88 30.72 -9.16
C GLU A 336 -0.20 30.06 -10.39
N SER A 337 -0.99 29.56 -11.35
CA SER A 337 -0.59 28.75 -12.50
C SER A 337 -1.02 29.37 -13.86
N ASP A 338 -1.09 30.68 -13.94
CA ASP A 338 -1.43 31.46 -15.14
C ASP A 338 -2.75 31.00 -15.79
N PHE A 339 -2.73 30.55 -17.05
CA PHE A 339 -3.92 30.14 -17.79
C PHE A 339 -4.59 28.85 -17.22
N LEU A 340 -3.92 28.12 -16.34
CA LEU A 340 -4.50 26.97 -15.63
C LEU A 340 -5.35 27.40 -14.42
N ASN A 341 -5.28 28.65 -13.99
CA ASN A 341 -6.04 29.12 -12.81
C ASN A 341 -7.54 28.86 -12.96
N GLY A 342 -8.15 28.20 -11.97
CA GLY A 342 -9.55 27.80 -11.96
C GLY A 342 -9.84 26.51 -12.72
N ILE A 343 -8.87 25.91 -13.39
CA ILE A 343 -9.01 24.63 -14.09
C ILE A 343 -8.91 23.48 -13.05
N PRO A 344 -9.78 22.47 -13.15
CA PRO A 344 -9.63 21.24 -12.36
C PRO A 344 -8.29 20.55 -12.62
N VAL A 345 -7.71 19.95 -11.57
CA VAL A 345 -6.38 19.31 -11.64
C VAL A 345 -6.33 18.24 -12.73
N GLU A 346 -7.40 17.47 -12.92
CA GLU A 346 -7.50 16.41 -13.90
C GLU A 346 -7.35 16.91 -15.36
N GLU A 347 -7.73 18.17 -15.62
CA GLU A 347 -7.65 18.75 -16.97
C GLU A 347 -6.35 19.51 -17.22
N GLY A 348 -5.64 19.91 -16.14
CA GLY A 348 -4.49 20.80 -16.24
C GLY A 348 -3.37 20.26 -17.12
N ARG A 349 -3.04 18.97 -16.98
CA ARG A 349 -2.00 18.31 -17.78
C ARG A 349 -2.33 18.33 -19.27
N ARG A 350 -3.55 17.96 -19.62
CA ARG A 350 -3.99 17.94 -21.03
C ARG A 350 -3.89 19.33 -21.65
N LEU A 351 -4.46 20.34 -20.98
CA LEU A 351 -4.48 21.71 -21.48
C LEU A 351 -3.07 22.32 -21.60
N LEU A 352 -2.20 22.07 -20.62
CA LEU A 352 -0.81 22.53 -20.68
C LEU A 352 -0.06 21.86 -21.82
N THR A 353 -0.20 20.54 -21.98
CA THR A 353 0.46 19.76 -23.02
C THR A 353 0.02 20.24 -24.40
N GLU A 354 -1.29 20.41 -24.63
CA GLU A 354 -1.84 20.91 -25.88
C GLU A 354 -1.27 22.31 -26.20
N ARG A 355 -1.37 23.25 -25.24
CA ARG A 355 -0.92 24.63 -25.46
C ARG A 355 0.58 24.75 -25.71
N PHE A 356 1.40 23.97 -24.98
CA PHE A 356 2.86 24.01 -25.14
C PHE A 356 3.30 23.29 -26.43
N SER A 357 2.60 22.24 -26.84
CA SER A 357 2.85 21.57 -28.13
C SER A 357 2.47 22.45 -29.32
N GLU A 358 1.33 23.14 -29.28
CA GLU A 358 0.90 24.07 -30.29
C GLU A 358 1.87 25.28 -30.47
N ALA A 359 2.49 25.70 -29.36
CA ALA A 359 3.44 26.79 -29.35
C ALA A 359 4.89 26.33 -29.64
N ASP A 360 5.13 25.05 -29.92
CA ASP A 360 6.47 24.43 -30.08
C ASP A 360 7.39 24.71 -28.89
N MET A 361 6.81 24.74 -27.68
CA MET A 361 7.48 25.05 -26.41
C MET A 361 7.89 23.80 -25.64
N CYS A 362 7.58 22.60 -26.08
CA CYS A 362 7.96 21.37 -25.43
C CYS A 362 8.23 20.25 -26.41
N THR A 363 8.99 19.24 -25.93
CA THR A 363 9.12 17.95 -26.62
C THR A 363 8.46 16.89 -25.74
N LEU A 364 7.57 16.13 -26.37
CA LEU A 364 6.90 14.99 -25.72
C LEU A 364 7.81 13.77 -25.76
N GLN A 365 7.97 13.13 -24.60
CA GLN A 365 8.68 11.86 -24.50
C GLN A 365 7.82 10.88 -23.71
N GLU A 366 7.35 9.82 -24.38
CA GLU A 366 6.71 8.71 -23.68
C GLU A 366 7.77 7.94 -22.88
N TYR A 367 7.60 7.86 -21.57
CA TYR A 367 8.51 7.12 -20.68
C TYR A 367 7.89 5.84 -20.12
N TYR A 368 6.64 5.54 -20.45
CA TYR A 368 5.96 4.31 -20.07
C TYR A 368 5.12 3.77 -21.21
N SER A 369 5.31 2.51 -21.56
CA SER A 369 4.54 1.88 -22.63
C SER A 369 3.10 1.63 -22.19
N LYS A 370 2.17 2.07 -23.01
CA LYS A 370 0.71 2.05 -22.84
C LYS A 370 0.12 0.68 -22.46
N ASP A 371 0.73 -0.40 -22.93
CA ASP A 371 0.16 -1.74 -22.91
C ASP A 371 1.09 -2.78 -22.26
N LYS A 372 2.23 -2.35 -21.69
CA LYS A 372 3.26 -3.23 -21.14
C LYS A 372 3.52 -2.92 -19.66
N ILE A 373 2.97 -3.73 -18.78
CA ILE A 373 3.24 -3.64 -17.34
C ILE A 373 4.46 -4.49 -17.01
N LEU A 374 5.54 -3.88 -16.52
CA LEU A 374 6.76 -4.61 -16.14
C LEU A 374 6.46 -5.55 -14.96
N VAL A 375 6.71 -6.86 -15.15
CA VAL A 375 6.44 -7.89 -14.13
C VAL A 375 7.69 -8.65 -13.69
N SER A 376 8.87 -8.24 -14.15
CA SER A 376 10.15 -8.77 -13.67
C SER A 376 11.10 -7.67 -13.23
N SER A 377 12.02 -8.02 -12.32
CA SER A 377 13.11 -7.17 -11.87
C SER A 377 14.45 -7.89 -12.12
N TYR A 378 15.52 -7.15 -12.39
CA TYR A 378 16.89 -7.72 -12.41
C TYR A 378 17.44 -7.91 -11.01
N ASP A 379 16.78 -7.36 -10.00
CA ASP A 379 17.14 -7.63 -8.63
C ASP A 379 16.84 -9.09 -8.29
N THR A 380 17.72 -9.68 -7.50
CA THR A 380 17.53 -11.05 -7.01
C THR A 380 16.64 -11.12 -5.76
N PHE A 381 15.91 -10.03 -5.49
CA PHE A 381 15.01 -9.92 -4.36
C PHE A 381 13.59 -10.22 -4.81
N GLY A 382 13.01 -11.23 -4.23
CA GLY A 382 11.69 -11.70 -4.60
C GLY A 382 11.69 -13.17 -5.05
N ALA A 383 10.53 -13.61 -5.53
CA ALA A 383 10.41 -14.92 -6.16
C ALA A 383 11.23 -14.96 -7.45
N LEU A 384 12.15 -15.93 -7.58
CA LEU A 384 12.99 -16.06 -8.76
C LEU A 384 12.17 -16.26 -10.03
N LEU A 385 12.71 -15.79 -11.16
CA LEU A 385 12.14 -16.08 -12.48
C LEU A 385 12.30 -17.58 -12.79
N PRO A 386 11.21 -18.33 -12.95
CA PRO A 386 11.27 -19.79 -13.11
C PRO A 386 11.54 -20.21 -14.56
N PHE A 387 12.62 -19.66 -15.15
CA PHE A 387 12.97 -19.89 -16.56
C PHE A 387 14.46 -20.14 -16.76
N LEU A 388 14.75 -20.97 -17.77
CA LEU A 388 16.09 -21.15 -18.36
C LEU A 388 16.10 -20.49 -19.73
N LYS A 389 17.29 -20.05 -20.15
CA LYS A 389 17.52 -19.49 -21.48
C LYS A 389 18.75 -20.19 -22.10
N ASP A 390 18.61 -20.71 -23.33
CA ASP A 390 19.70 -21.33 -24.06
C ASP A 390 20.55 -20.32 -24.85
N SER A 391 21.56 -20.83 -25.56
CA SER A 391 22.46 -20.03 -26.41
C SER A 391 21.75 -19.34 -27.58
N ASP A 392 20.61 -19.86 -27.99
CA ASP A 392 19.81 -19.35 -29.12
C ASP A 392 18.70 -18.39 -28.64
N ASP A 393 18.78 -17.89 -27.42
CA ASP A 393 17.80 -17.00 -26.78
C ASP A 393 16.41 -17.66 -26.53
N LYS A 394 16.30 -18.97 -26.63
CA LYS A 394 15.05 -19.68 -26.39
C LYS A 394 14.82 -19.91 -24.91
N ILE A 395 13.59 -19.63 -24.47
CA ILE A 395 13.17 -19.66 -23.06
C ILE A 395 12.41 -20.95 -22.77
N TYR A 396 12.78 -21.61 -21.67
CA TYR A 396 12.17 -22.83 -21.17
C TYR A 396 11.65 -22.63 -19.75
N SER A 397 10.41 -23.04 -19.48
CA SER A 397 9.81 -22.92 -18.15
C SER A 397 10.25 -24.05 -17.22
N LEU A 398 10.44 -23.72 -15.95
CA LEU A 398 10.76 -24.68 -14.89
C LEU A 398 9.50 -25.19 -14.16
N LYS A 399 8.37 -25.29 -14.86
CA LYS A 399 7.06 -25.66 -14.30
C LYS A 399 7.07 -26.94 -13.47
N LYS A 400 7.92 -27.91 -13.81
CA LYS A 400 8.04 -29.20 -13.10
C LYS A 400 8.94 -29.12 -11.86
N HIS A 401 9.60 -28.00 -11.65
CA HIS A 401 10.63 -27.80 -10.62
C HIS A 401 10.27 -26.67 -9.66
N LEU A 402 8.97 -26.40 -9.48
CA LEU A 402 8.49 -25.37 -8.55
C LEU A 402 8.38 -25.93 -7.11
N PRO A 403 8.68 -25.13 -6.09
CA PRO A 403 9.17 -23.76 -6.17
C PRO A 403 10.63 -23.69 -6.62
N PHE A 404 10.93 -22.72 -7.47
CA PHE A 404 12.30 -22.40 -7.84
C PHE A 404 12.82 -21.30 -6.94
N VAL A 405 13.69 -21.65 -5.99
CA VAL A 405 14.18 -20.76 -4.93
C VAL A 405 15.70 -20.80 -4.81
N PHE A 406 16.29 -19.82 -4.15
CA PHE A 406 17.70 -19.88 -3.79
C PHE A 406 17.94 -20.85 -2.62
N SER A 407 19.01 -21.61 -2.70
CA SER A 407 19.54 -22.32 -1.53
C SER A 407 20.00 -21.30 -0.47
N PRO A 408 20.14 -21.72 0.83
CA PRO A 408 20.74 -20.88 1.88
C PRO A 408 22.15 -20.37 1.55
N LYS A 409 22.83 -20.95 0.55
CA LYS A 409 24.15 -20.53 0.05
C LYS A 409 24.08 -19.59 -1.15
N PHE A 410 22.91 -18.95 -1.40
CA PHE A 410 22.67 -18.05 -2.55
C PHE A 410 22.99 -18.70 -3.92
N ARG A 411 22.80 -19.99 -4.04
CA ARG A 411 22.84 -20.70 -5.33
C ARG A 411 21.44 -21.21 -5.64
N PRO A 412 20.95 -21.08 -6.87
CA PRO A 412 19.68 -21.69 -7.26
C PRO A 412 19.76 -23.20 -6.97
N ILE A 413 18.72 -23.73 -6.32
CA ILE A 413 18.60 -25.17 -6.15
C ILE A 413 18.15 -25.71 -7.51
N LEU A 414 19.09 -26.23 -8.26
CA LEU A 414 18.80 -27.08 -9.41
C LEU A 414 18.72 -28.50 -8.85
N SER A 415 17.58 -29.15 -8.99
CA SER A 415 17.55 -30.61 -8.86
C SER A 415 18.50 -31.17 -9.92
N GLU A 416 19.30 -32.16 -9.57
CA GLU A 416 20.29 -32.76 -10.46
C GLU A 416 19.71 -33.33 -11.78
N ASP A 417 18.39 -33.31 -11.94
CA ASP A 417 17.63 -33.89 -13.05
C ASP A 417 17.05 -32.85 -14.03
N ILE A 418 17.57 -31.60 -14.12
CA ILE A 418 17.13 -30.68 -15.17
C ILE A 418 17.83 -31.02 -16.49
N ASP A 419 17.19 -31.87 -17.26
CA ASP A 419 17.62 -32.23 -18.61
C ASP A 419 17.17 -31.21 -19.67
N VAL A 420 17.39 -29.92 -19.38
CA VAL A 420 17.08 -28.81 -20.28
C VAL A 420 18.34 -27.96 -20.49
N PRO A 421 18.81 -27.80 -21.75
CA PRO A 421 19.96 -26.96 -22.01
C PRO A 421 19.65 -25.49 -21.71
N GLY A 422 20.54 -24.81 -21.00
CA GLY A 422 20.41 -23.38 -20.78
C GLY A 422 20.96 -22.89 -19.44
N SER A 423 21.04 -21.59 -19.29
CA SER A 423 21.37 -20.90 -18.05
C SER A 423 20.12 -20.34 -17.39
N ILE A 424 20.13 -20.27 -16.05
CA ILE A 424 19.04 -19.63 -15.26
C ILE A 424 18.93 -18.18 -15.67
N MET A 425 17.71 -17.74 -15.95
CA MET A 425 17.45 -16.33 -16.21
C MET A 425 17.64 -15.50 -14.93
N PRO A 426 18.48 -14.46 -14.96
CA PRO A 426 18.73 -13.64 -13.79
C PRO A 426 17.49 -12.77 -13.46
N GLY A 427 17.26 -12.56 -12.17
CA GLY A 427 16.22 -11.68 -11.69
C GLY A 427 15.08 -12.39 -10.97
N SER A 428 14.09 -11.62 -10.61
CA SER A 428 12.92 -12.07 -9.86
C SER A 428 11.61 -11.55 -10.48
N ILE A 429 10.50 -12.12 -10.07
CA ILE A 429 9.18 -11.59 -10.32
C ILE A 429 9.07 -10.24 -9.59
N ASN A 430 8.57 -9.22 -10.28
CA ASN A 430 8.45 -7.88 -9.74
C ASN A 430 7.56 -7.86 -8.49
N HIS A 431 7.94 -7.02 -7.52
CA HIS A 431 7.22 -6.88 -6.26
C HIS A 431 5.75 -6.50 -6.48
N ASN A 432 5.44 -5.51 -7.32
CA ASN A 432 4.07 -5.09 -7.56
C ASN A 432 3.20 -6.22 -8.11
N PHE A 433 3.76 -7.06 -8.99
CA PHE A 433 3.05 -8.23 -9.49
C PHE A 433 2.88 -9.29 -8.39
N SER A 434 3.92 -9.56 -7.59
CA SER A 434 3.84 -10.51 -6.48
C SER A 434 2.77 -10.09 -5.46
N SER A 435 2.79 -8.84 -5.00
CA SER A 435 1.80 -8.30 -4.05
C SER A 435 0.39 -8.27 -4.66
N GLY A 436 0.28 -7.90 -5.94
CA GLY A 436 -1.00 -7.88 -6.66
C GLY A 436 -1.66 -9.26 -6.75
N MET A 437 -0.88 -10.33 -6.79
CA MET A 437 -1.42 -11.69 -6.85
C MET A 437 -1.96 -12.21 -5.51
N ILE A 438 -1.68 -11.54 -4.37
CA ILE A 438 -2.08 -12.03 -3.04
C ILE A 438 -3.59 -12.27 -2.96
N SER A 439 -4.40 -11.29 -3.37
CA SER A 439 -5.86 -11.38 -3.28
C SER A 439 -6.46 -12.51 -4.11
N ILE A 440 -5.79 -12.91 -5.19
CA ILE A 440 -6.18 -14.02 -6.05
C ILE A 440 -5.68 -15.35 -5.48
N LEU A 441 -4.39 -15.40 -5.11
CA LEU A 441 -3.77 -16.63 -4.63
C LEU A 441 -4.26 -17.04 -3.23
N ALA A 442 -4.68 -16.09 -2.38
CA ALA A 442 -5.25 -16.40 -1.07
C ALA A 442 -6.53 -17.26 -1.13
N LEU A 443 -7.32 -17.10 -2.20
CA LEU A 443 -8.47 -17.99 -2.45
C LEU A 443 -8.05 -19.42 -2.73
N LEU A 444 -6.91 -19.59 -3.39
CA LEU A 444 -6.37 -20.87 -3.86
C LEU A 444 -5.41 -21.51 -2.84
N TYR A 445 -4.94 -20.71 -1.88
CA TYR A 445 -3.98 -21.15 -0.87
C TYR A 445 -4.61 -22.21 0.04
N ASP A 446 -3.95 -23.35 0.16
CA ASP A 446 -4.33 -24.46 1.04
C ASP A 446 -3.10 -24.95 1.82
N ASP A 447 -3.28 -25.37 3.07
CA ASP A 447 -2.26 -25.95 3.93
C ASP A 447 -1.54 -27.16 3.35
N ILE A 448 -2.12 -27.80 2.33
CA ILE A 448 -1.62 -29.04 1.73
C ILE A 448 -0.47 -28.76 0.76
N GLY A 449 -0.13 -27.48 0.51
CA GLY A 449 1.01 -27.09 -0.31
C GLY A 449 0.88 -27.39 -1.81
N ALA A 450 -0.32 -27.69 -2.28
CA ALA A 450 -0.56 -27.94 -3.70
C ALA A 450 -0.78 -26.61 -4.43
N SER A 451 0.14 -26.24 -5.32
CA SER A 451 -0.05 -25.09 -6.21
C SER A 451 -1.20 -25.38 -7.19
N ILE A 452 -2.31 -24.68 -7.02
CA ILE A 452 -3.46 -24.77 -7.92
C ILE A 452 -3.29 -23.76 -9.07
N SER A 453 -3.41 -24.24 -10.32
CA SER A 453 -3.44 -23.34 -11.48
C SER A 453 -4.59 -22.35 -11.38
N ILE A 454 -4.30 -21.06 -11.58
CA ILE A 454 -5.35 -20.01 -11.64
C ILE A 454 -6.33 -20.24 -12.80
N PHE A 455 -5.95 -21.00 -13.82
CA PHE A 455 -6.77 -21.37 -14.97
C PHE A 455 -7.50 -22.72 -14.79
N SER A 456 -7.39 -23.35 -13.64
CA SER A 456 -8.10 -24.61 -13.36
C SER A 456 -9.61 -24.40 -13.20
N LYS A 457 -10.39 -25.47 -13.34
CA LYS A 457 -11.82 -25.45 -13.10
C LYS A 457 -12.12 -25.19 -11.62
N GLU A 458 -11.29 -25.73 -10.75
CA GLU A 458 -11.39 -25.58 -9.29
C GLU A 458 -11.19 -24.11 -8.89
N ALA A 459 -10.17 -23.42 -9.45
CA ALA A 459 -9.94 -22.01 -9.23
C ALA A 459 -11.13 -21.14 -9.65
N LEU A 460 -11.68 -21.40 -10.84
CA LEU A 460 -12.85 -20.66 -11.34
C LEU A 460 -14.08 -20.87 -10.45
N GLN A 461 -14.32 -22.09 -9.98
CA GLN A 461 -15.41 -22.38 -9.05
C GLN A 461 -15.24 -21.67 -7.72
N LEU A 462 -14.00 -21.55 -7.21
CA LEU A 462 -13.70 -20.80 -6.00
C LEU A 462 -13.98 -19.32 -6.21
N PHE A 463 -13.47 -18.68 -7.26
CA PHE A 463 -13.75 -17.28 -7.59
C PHE A 463 -15.25 -17.00 -7.67
N GLN A 464 -16.02 -17.84 -8.36
CA GLN A 464 -17.48 -17.71 -8.44
C GLN A 464 -18.17 -17.90 -7.10
N SER A 465 -17.73 -18.88 -6.27
CA SER A 465 -18.38 -19.22 -5.01
C SER A 465 -18.17 -18.16 -3.93
N TRP A 466 -17.04 -17.43 -3.93
CA TRP A 466 -16.75 -16.35 -3.00
C TRP A 466 -17.33 -15.01 -3.45
N ASN A 467 -17.75 -14.90 -4.72
CA ASN A 467 -18.47 -13.76 -5.28
C ASN A 467 -17.74 -12.40 -5.10
N GLY A 468 -16.42 -12.41 -5.30
CA GLY A 468 -15.55 -11.25 -5.14
C GLY A 468 -15.22 -10.90 -3.68
N ILE A 469 -14.36 -9.91 -3.51
CA ILE A 469 -14.01 -9.39 -2.19
C ILE A 469 -15.15 -8.49 -1.70
N GLU A 470 -15.74 -8.82 -0.56
CA GLU A 470 -16.84 -8.04 0.04
C GLU A 470 -16.39 -6.63 0.44
N LEU A 471 -15.20 -6.56 1.08
CA LEU A 471 -14.55 -5.32 1.46
C LEU A 471 -13.05 -5.47 1.27
N MET A 472 -12.47 -4.58 0.47
CA MET A 472 -11.03 -4.42 0.29
C MET A 472 -10.58 -3.15 1.02
N VAL A 473 -9.57 -3.26 1.88
CA VAL A 473 -8.99 -2.14 2.64
C VAL A 473 -7.51 -2.05 2.35
N ILE A 474 -7.08 -1.01 1.65
CA ILE A 474 -5.70 -0.83 1.20
C ILE A 474 -5.25 0.62 1.34
N SER A 475 -3.96 0.89 1.29
CA SER A 475 -3.44 2.25 1.22
C SER A 475 -3.65 2.86 -0.18
N LYS A 476 -3.72 4.19 -0.28
CA LYS A 476 -3.92 4.89 -1.57
C LYS A 476 -2.80 4.63 -2.58
N ASP A 477 -1.58 4.43 -2.11
CA ASP A 477 -0.40 4.13 -2.94
C ASP A 477 -0.35 2.69 -3.45
N GLU A 478 -1.20 1.79 -2.93
CA GLU A 478 -1.26 0.38 -3.29
C GLU A 478 -2.29 0.04 -4.39
N LEU A 479 -2.95 1.05 -4.99
CA LEU A 479 -3.99 0.85 -6.01
C LEU A 479 -3.49 0.09 -7.25
N PHE A 480 -2.27 0.36 -7.68
CA PHE A 480 -1.69 -0.34 -8.83
C PHE A 480 -1.50 -1.82 -8.53
N GLU A 481 -0.95 -2.15 -7.37
CA GLU A 481 -0.66 -3.52 -6.95
C GLU A 481 -1.97 -4.30 -6.69
N HIS A 482 -2.84 -3.77 -5.82
CA HIS A 482 -3.97 -4.55 -5.30
C HIS A 482 -5.29 -4.37 -6.05
N VAL A 483 -5.39 -3.38 -6.95
CA VAL A 483 -6.59 -3.21 -7.80
C VAL A 483 -6.28 -3.50 -9.25
N LEU A 484 -5.31 -2.80 -9.85
CA LEU A 484 -5.11 -2.87 -11.29
C LEU A 484 -4.55 -4.23 -11.76
N ILE A 485 -3.51 -4.75 -11.09
CA ILE A 485 -2.93 -6.05 -11.46
C ILE A 485 -3.96 -7.19 -11.31
N PRO A 486 -4.64 -7.38 -10.15
CA PRO A 486 -5.66 -8.41 -10.03
C PRO A 486 -6.79 -8.26 -11.03
N LEU A 487 -7.19 -7.03 -11.34
CA LEU A 487 -8.23 -6.77 -12.34
C LEU A 487 -7.82 -7.21 -13.74
N CYS A 488 -6.56 -6.96 -14.14
CA CYS A 488 -6.00 -7.48 -15.38
C CYS A 488 -6.00 -9.02 -15.41
N ILE A 489 -5.62 -9.67 -14.31
CA ILE A 489 -5.60 -11.14 -14.22
C ILE A 489 -7.01 -11.72 -14.30
N LEU A 490 -7.99 -11.15 -13.57
CA LEU A 490 -9.39 -11.59 -13.66
C LEU A 490 -9.95 -11.39 -15.07
N THR A 491 -9.61 -10.29 -15.74
CA THR A 491 -10.00 -10.04 -17.14
C THR A 491 -9.43 -11.09 -18.09
N ILE A 492 -8.16 -11.49 -17.89
CA ILE A 492 -7.54 -12.59 -18.64
C ILE A 492 -8.29 -13.89 -18.41
N LEU A 493 -8.60 -14.22 -17.15
CA LEU A 493 -9.34 -15.43 -16.81
C LEU A 493 -10.75 -15.45 -17.45
N GLN A 494 -11.47 -14.33 -17.41
CA GLN A 494 -12.78 -14.18 -18.07
C GLN A 494 -12.69 -14.43 -19.57
N LYS A 495 -11.69 -13.82 -20.23
CA LYS A 495 -11.47 -13.97 -21.68
C LYS A 495 -11.10 -15.39 -22.07
N GLU A 496 -10.10 -15.98 -21.40
CA GLU A 496 -9.58 -17.33 -21.69
C GLU A 496 -10.64 -18.42 -21.47
N LYS A 497 -11.41 -18.30 -20.42
CA LYS A 497 -12.39 -19.30 -20.03
C LYS A 497 -13.79 -19.04 -20.55
N LYS A 498 -14.01 -17.87 -21.17
CA LYS A 498 -15.32 -17.42 -21.67
C LYS A 498 -16.41 -17.52 -20.59
N VAL A 499 -16.07 -17.11 -19.39
CA VAL A 499 -16.96 -17.12 -18.22
C VAL A 499 -17.08 -15.73 -17.63
N SER A 500 -18.23 -15.42 -17.04
CA SER A 500 -18.37 -14.24 -16.20
C SER A 500 -17.82 -14.57 -14.81
N LEU A 501 -16.90 -13.74 -14.32
CA LEU A 501 -16.43 -13.77 -12.93
C LEU A 501 -17.05 -12.59 -12.16
N PRO A 502 -17.19 -12.70 -10.84
CA PRO A 502 -17.64 -11.58 -10.03
C PRO A 502 -16.64 -10.42 -10.13
N PRO A 503 -17.06 -9.18 -9.75
CA PRO A 503 -16.14 -8.05 -9.66
C PRO A 503 -15.02 -8.36 -8.65
N LEU A 504 -13.87 -7.71 -8.83
CA LEU A 504 -12.73 -7.89 -7.93
C LEU A 504 -13.13 -7.65 -6.47
N PHE A 505 -13.86 -6.56 -6.23
CA PHE A 505 -14.42 -6.23 -4.93
C PHE A 505 -15.81 -5.59 -5.08
N LYS A 506 -16.60 -5.64 -3.99
CA LYS A 506 -17.90 -4.94 -3.91
C LYS A 506 -17.75 -3.56 -3.31
N GLN A 507 -16.81 -3.39 -2.38
CA GLN A 507 -16.47 -2.11 -1.77
C GLN A 507 -14.96 -2.00 -1.55
N LEU A 508 -14.43 -0.81 -1.76
CA LEU A 508 -13.03 -0.44 -1.55
C LEU A 508 -12.95 0.72 -0.57
N GLU A 509 -12.17 0.52 0.49
CA GLU A 509 -11.80 1.57 1.44
C GLU A 509 -10.32 1.89 1.33
N LEU A 510 -10.01 3.16 1.16
CA LEU A 510 -8.64 3.65 1.05
C LEU A 510 -8.19 4.27 2.37
N VAL A 511 -7.03 3.81 2.86
CA VAL A 511 -6.42 4.32 4.08
C VAL A 511 -5.49 5.47 3.75
N SER A 512 -5.74 6.62 4.36
CA SER A 512 -4.83 7.76 4.32
C SER A 512 -3.70 7.61 5.33
N PRO A 513 -2.51 8.19 5.07
CA PRO A 513 -1.39 8.13 6.00
C PRO A 513 -1.66 8.91 7.29
N SER A 514 -0.96 8.54 8.36
CA SER A 514 -0.86 9.35 9.59
C SER A 514 0.34 10.27 9.53
N PHE A 515 0.28 11.33 10.29
CA PHE A 515 1.30 12.37 10.35
C PHE A 515 1.79 12.57 11.79
N THR A 516 3.05 13.00 11.93
CA THR A 516 3.59 13.52 13.19
C THR A 516 2.97 14.89 13.51
N SER A 517 3.23 15.40 14.73
CA SER A 517 2.83 16.76 15.12
C SER A 517 3.37 17.87 14.21
N ASN A 518 4.45 17.60 13.48
CA ASN A 518 5.05 18.52 12.51
C ASN A 518 4.53 18.30 11.07
N TYR A 519 3.44 17.57 10.89
CA TYR A 519 2.86 17.24 9.59
C TYR A 519 3.80 16.47 8.64
N LEU A 520 4.77 15.72 9.18
CA LEU A 520 5.57 14.78 8.41
C LEU A 520 4.84 13.43 8.35
N PRO A 521 4.70 12.82 7.18
CA PRO A 521 4.14 11.47 7.09
C PRO A 521 4.90 10.50 8.00
N MET A 522 4.16 9.68 8.76
CA MET A 522 4.76 8.66 9.62
C MET A 522 5.20 7.49 8.75
N ASN A 523 6.38 7.63 8.16
CA ASN A 523 6.99 6.63 7.31
C ASN A 523 8.50 6.52 7.57
N ARG A 524 9.12 5.58 6.88
CA ARG A 524 10.55 5.27 6.99
C ARG A 524 11.46 6.35 6.43
N GLU A 525 11.03 7.00 5.37
CA GLU A 525 11.81 8.02 4.67
C GLU A 525 12.04 9.24 5.55
N ASN A 526 11.05 9.59 6.36
CA ASN A 526 11.11 10.72 7.28
C ASN A 526 11.70 10.36 8.66
N HIS A 527 12.19 9.13 8.86
CA HIS A 527 12.65 8.62 10.18
C HIS A 527 11.60 8.77 11.31
N THR A 528 10.32 8.81 10.96
CA THR A 528 9.18 8.99 11.87
C THR A 528 8.40 7.68 12.01
N LEU A 529 9.10 6.62 12.38
CA LEU A 529 8.52 5.27 12.46
C LEU A 529 7.55 5.13 13.61
N PHE A 530 6.45 4.42 13.35
CA PHE A 530 5.51 3.99 14.37
C PHE A 530 6.06 2.74 15.09
N GLU A 531 6.50 2.88 16.34
CA GLU A 531 7.05 1.77 17.13
C GLU A 531 5.92 1.02 17.84
N ILE A 532 5.20 0.22 17.11
CA ILE A 532 4.05 -0.53 17.62
C ILE A 532 4.37 -1.39 18.84
N ALA A 533 5.58 -1.96 18.93
CA ALA A 533 5.99 -2.79 20.06
C ALA A 533 5.92 -2.03 21.39
N LYS A 534 6.42 -0.78 21.41
CA LYS A 534 6.33 0.10 22.59
C LYS A 534 4.88 0.26 23.05
N TYR A 535 3.99 0.57 22.13
CA TYR A 535 2.58 0.86 22.45
C TYR A 535 1.78 -0.40 22.82
N LEU A 536 2.12 -1.56 22.24
CA LEU A 536 1.52 -2.84 22.65
C LEU A 536 1.91 -3.24 24.09
N ASP A 537 3.15 -2.98 24.47
CA ASP A 537 3.62 -3.29 25.83
C ASP A 537 3.05 -2.30 26.86
N GLU A 538 2.86 -1.03 26.50
CA GLU A 538 2.36 0.01 27.41
C GLU A 538 0.84 0.04 27.51
N TYR A 539 0.12 -0.03 26.38
CA TYR A 539 -1.34 0.22 26.32
C TYR A 539 -2.17 -1.00 25.94
N HIS A 540 -1.58 -2.09 25.50
CA HIS A 540 -2.20 -3.31 25.01
C HIS A 540 -3.02 -3.16 23.69
N GLY A 541 -3.36 -4.33 23.08
CA GLY A 541 -3.98 -4.37 21.76
C GLY A 541 -5.32 -3.66 21.66
N ASP A 542 -6.21 -3.82 22.64
CA ASP A 542 -7.55 -3.20 22.60
C ASP A 542 -7.49 -1.66 22.57
N ALA A 543 -6.48 -1.06 23.25
CA ALA A 543 -6.32 0.40 23.23
C ALA A 543 -5.90 0.90 21.85
N LEU A 544 -4.94 0.22 21.22
CA LEU A 544 -4.53 0.51 19.85
C LEU A 544 -5.69 0.32 18.85
N ARG A 545 -6.44 -0.77 18.99
CA ARG A 545 -7.62 -1.03 18.16
C ARG A 545 -8.64 0.10 18.29
N LEU A 546 -9.03 0.45 19.51
CA LEU A 546 -10.01 1.50 19.76
C LEU A 546 -9.54 2.86 19.24
N TYR A 547 -8.25 3.17 19.41
CA TYR A 547 -7.65 4.41 18.93
C TYR A 547 -7.72 4.53 17.40
N PHE A 548 -7.24 3.50 16.67
CA PHE A 548 -7.15 3.55 15.21
C PHE A 548 -8.51 3.33 14.52
N LEU A 549 -9.36 2.43 15.03
CA LEU A 549 -10.70 2.20 14.46
C LEU A 549 -11.64 3.39 14.66
N GLY A 550 -11.38 4.23 15.66
CA GLY A 550 -12.15 5.47 15.89
C GLY A 550 -11.69 6.65 15.04
N ARG A 551 -10.79 6.46 14.07
CA ARG A 551 -10.29 7.52 13.17
C ARG A 551 -10.84 7.32 11.76
N PRO A 552 -11.23 8.41 11.07
CA PRO A 552 -11.63 8.32 9.65
C PRO A 552 -10.53 7.69 8.81
N LEU A 553 -10.89 6.76 7.93
CA LEU A 553 -9.91 6.07 7.08
C LEU A 553 -9.38 6.96 5.97
N THR A 554 -10.24 7.77 5.38
CA THR A 554 -9.95 8.57 4.18
C THR A 554 -9.33 9.92 4.47
N GLU A 555 -9.26 10.31 5.74
CA GLU A 555 -8.70 11.58 6.18
C GLU A 555 -7.33 11.37 6.80
N ASP A 556 -6.45 12.33 6.55
CA ASP A 556 -5.15 12.40 7.21
C ASP A 556 -5.35 12.79 8.68
N PHE A 557 -4.62 12.17 9.59
CA PHE A 557 -4.67 12.55 10.99
C PHE A 557 -3.29 12.60 11.64
N ILE A 558 -3.18 13.37 12.72
CA ILE A 558 -1.95 13.47 13.51
C ILE A 558 -2.00 12.43 14.62
N PHE A 559 -0.99 11.55 14.69
CA PHE A 559 -0.86 10.60 15.79
C PHE A 559 -0.57 11.32 17.11
N SER A 560 -1.33 10.96 18.15
CA SER A 560 -1.18 11.50 19.51
C SER A 560 -1.08 10.38 20.55
N GLU A 561 0.07 10.30 21.21
CA GLU A 561 0.28 9.35 22.31
C GLU A 561 -0.60 9.68 23.53
N GLU A 562 -0.89 10.97 23.79
CA GLU A 562 -1.80 11.41 24.84
C GLU A 562 -3.24 10.90 24.61
N GLU A 563 -3.72 10.97 23.37
CA GLU A 563 -5.04 10.44 23.03
C GLU A 563 -5.08 8.91 23.12
N LEU A 564 -4.01 8.23 22.75
CA LEU A 564 -3.88 6.78 22.94
C LEU A 564 -3.94 6.40 24.42
N ALA A 565 -3.22 7.12 25.29
CA ALA A 565 -3.29 6.96 26.74
C ALA A 565 -4.71 7.18 27.29
N SER A 566 -5.39 8.22 26.79
CA SER A 566 -6.79 8.51 27.13
C SER A 566 -7.72 7.36 26.69
N THR A 567 -7.46 6.75 25.55
CA THR A 567 -8.19 5.58 25.03
C THR A 567 -8.01 4.37 25.96
N ALA A 568 -6.78 4.11 26.42
CA ALA A 568 -6.50 3.04 27.37
C ALA A 568 -7.24 3.26 28.72
N ASN A 569 -7.32 4.49 29.19
CA ASN A 569 -8.07 4.82 30.40
C ASN A 569 -9.59 4.63 30.21
N LEU A 570 -10.12 4.90 29.02
CA LEU A 570 -11.53 4.65 28.70
C LEU A 570 -11.86 3.15 28.75
N ILE A 571 -10.97 2.28 28.26
CA ILE A 571 -11.13 0.81 28.35
C ILE A 571 -11.22 0.37 29.82
N LYS A 572 -10.33 0.86 30.69
CA LYS A 572 -10.39 0.60 32.12
C LYS A 572 -11.70 1.07 32.76
N ALA A 573 -12.22 2.22 32.33
CA ALA A 573 -13.50 2.74 32.81
C ALA A 573 -14.69 1.87 32.36
N ILE A 574 -14.67 1.35 31.14
CA ILE A 574 -15.69 0.40 30.63
C ILE A 574 -15.60 -0.92 31.41
N GLU A 575 -14.41 -1.43 31.68
CA GLU A 575 -14.23 -2.63 32.50
C GLU A 575 -14.79 -2.44 33.92
N ALA A 576 -14.46 -1.32 34.55
CA ALA A 576 -14.96 -0.98 35.89
C ALA A 576 -16.50 -0.82 35.90
N TYR A 577 -17.10 -0.32 34.83
CA TYR A 577 -18.55 -0.21 34.70
C TYR A 577 -19.25 -1.56 34.86
N TYR A 578 -18.69 -2.64 34.30
CA TYR A 578 -19.27 -3.99 34.37
C TYR A 578 -19.07 -4.65 35.75
N THR A 579 -18.35 -4.06 36.69
CA THR A 579 -18.29 -4.56 38.07
C THR A 579 -19.50 -4.19 38.90
N LYS A 580 -20.41 -3.32 38.37
CA LYS A 580 -21.66 -2.96 39.03
C LYS A 580 -22.69 -4.08 38.91
N ASP A 581 -23.59 -4.15 39.89
CA ASP A 581 -24.73 -5.06 39.82
C ASP A 581 -25.71 -4.67 38.72
N PHE A 582 -26.27 -5.66 38.04
CA PHE A 582 -27.30 -5.45 37.03
C PHE A 582 -28.67 -5.23 37.70
N VAL A 583 -29.44 -4.28 37.19
CA VAL A 583 -30.83 -4.06 37.63
C VAL A 583 -31.80 -4.98 36.90
N SER A 584 -32.95 -5.22 37.50
CA SER A 584 -34.03 -6.04 36.91
C SER A 584 -34.75 -5.35 35.74
N SER A 585 -34.85 -4.03 35.76
CA SER A 585 -35.47 -3.22 34.69
C SER A 585 -35.03 -1.76 34.77
N ASN A 586 -35.09 -1.07 33.61
CA ASN A 586 -34.84 0.37 33.50
C ASN A 586 -35.57 0.95 32.29
N SER A 587 -35.43 2.28 32.03
CA SER A 587 -36.05 3.00 30.93
C SER A 587 -35.19 3.05 29.63
N LEU A 588 -34.06 2.35 29.54
CA LEU A 588 -33.10 2.49 28.45
C LEU A 588 -33.39 1.62 27.20
N ALA A 589 -34.55 0.93 27.16
CA ALA A 589 -34.84 0.01 26.04
C ALA A 589 -34.91 0.72 24.68
N SER A 590 -35.48 1.96 24.62
CA SER A 590 -35.52 2.76 23.39
C SER A 590 -34.12 3.26 22.97
N ASP A 591 -33.28 3.65 23.93
CA ASP A 591 -31.92 4.12 23.65
C ASP A 591 -31.06 3.02 23.08
N PHE A 592 -31.14 1.80 23.63
CA PHE A 592 -30.45 0.63 23.10
C PHE A 592 -30.95 0.24 21.70
N LYS A 593 -32.26 0.37 21.44
CA LYS A 593 -32.80 0.12 20.10
C LYS A 593 -32.21 1.09 19.09
N THR A 594 -32.21 2.38 19.40
CA THR A 594 -31.60 3.42 18.54
C THR A 594 -30.11 3.16 18.30
N LEU A 595 -29.36 2.80 19.35
CA LEU A 595 -27.95 2.43 19.22
C LEU A 595 -27.73 1.28 18.22
N VAL A 596 -28.51 0.21 18.34
CA VAL A 596 -28.39 -0.95 17.45
C VAL A 596 -28.72 -0.59 16.00
N GLU A 597 -29.80 0.20 15.79
CA GLU A 597 -30.19 0.67 14.45
C GLU A 597 -29.08 1.51 13.80
N GLN A 598 -28.49 2.46 14.54
CA GLN A 598 -27.38 3.28 14.08
C GLN A 598 -26.11 2.44 13.79
N CYS A 599 -25.76 1.53 14.70
CA CYS A 599 -24.65 0.62 14.49
C CYS A 599 -24.83 -0.25 13.23
N HIS A 600 -26.03 -0.78 12.98
CA HIS A 600 -26.34 -1.53 11.77
C HIS A 600 -26.19 -0.66 10.51
N GLN A 601 -26.63 0.58 10.54
CA GLN A 601 -26.47 1.51 9.42
C GLN A 601 -24.98 1.72 9.11
N TYR A 602 -24.15 2.05 10.12
CA TYR A 602 -22.72 2.26 9.94
C TYR A 602 -21.98 1.01 9.44
N LEU A 603 -22.38 -0.18 9.91
CA LEU A 603 -21.84 -1.45 9.40
C LEU A 603 -22.21 -1.69 7.94
N TRP A 604 -23.43 -1.32 7.54
CA TRP A 604 -23.86 -1.40 6.14
C TRP A 604 -23.07 -0.45 5.25
N GLU A 605 -22.90 0.79 5.71
CA GLU A 605 -22.19 1.87 5.00
C GLU A 605 -20.66 1.74 5.09
N LYS A 606 -20.15 0.76 5.85
CA LYS A 606 -18.71 0.53 6.12
C LYS A 606 -18.01 1.71 6.84
N GLN A 607 -18.74 2.47 7.60
CA GLN A 607 -18.25 3.61 8.39
C GLN A 607 -17.76 3.14 9.76
N THR A 608 -16.55 2.60 9.82
CA THR A 608 -16.00 2.01 11.05
C THR A 608 -15.80 3.05 12.15
N ASP A 609 -15.29 4.21 11.83
CA ASP A 609 -15.07 5.33 12.76
C ASP A 609 -16.38 5.86 13.34
N ALA A 610 -17.42 6.03 12.51
CA ALA A 610 -18.75 6.43 12.95
C ALA A 610 -19.37 5.37 13.89
N TYR A 611 -19.20 4.08 13.55
CA TYR A 611 -19.62 2.99 14.44
C TYR A 611 -18.96 3.08 15.82
N VAL A 612 -17.63 3.19 15.85
CA VAL A 612 -16.85 3.31 17.08
C VAL A 612 -17.28 4.57 17.85
N GLY A 613 -17.39 5.69 17.15
CA GLY A 613 -17.83 6.97 17.72
C GLY A 613 -19.19 6.85 18.39
N GLU A 614 -20.16 6.17 17.76
CA GLU A 614 -21.50 6.01 18.33
C GLU A 614 -21.52 5.09 19.57
N VAL A 615 -20.79 3.96 19.53
CA VAL A 615 -20.66 3.07 20.70
C VAL A 615 -20.05 3.81 21.88
N LEU A 616 -18.99 4.61 21.63
CA LEU A 616 -18.34 5.39 22.68
C LEU A 616 -19.21 6.56 23.17
N ARG A 617 -19.92 7.26 22.26
CA ARG A 617 -20.87 8.31 22.62
C ARG A 617 -21.94 7.76 23.54
N PHE A 618 -22.52 6.61 23.16
CA PHE A 618 -23.55 5.96 23.97
C PHE A 618 -23.04 5.62 25.37
N TYR A 619 -21.84 5.05 25.47
CA TYR A 619 -21.22 4.78 26.77
C TYR A 619 -21.07 6.06 27.61
N LYS A 620 -20.48 7.11 27.05
CA LYS A 620 -20.15 8.35 27.76
C LYS A 620 -21.39 9.17 28.16
N THR A 621 -22.43 9.18 27.32
CA THR A 621 -23.61 10.05 27.54
C THR A 621 -24.80 9.33 28.17
N ILE A 622 -24.97 8.04 27.92
CA ILE A 622 -26.15 7.28 28.37
C ILE A 622 -25.77 6.33 29.52
N LEU A 623 -24.72 5.52 29.36
CA LEU A 623 -24.42 4.46 30.32
C LEU A 623 -23.65 4.95 31.55
N TRP A 624 -22.80 5.96 31.42
CA TRP A 624 -21.84 6.38 32.47
C TRP A 624 -22.44 6.45 33.88
N ASN A 625 -23.66 7.01 34.02
CA ASN A 625 -24.35 7.19 35.29
C ASN A 625 -25.66 6.41 35.38
N LYS A 626 -25.84 5.36 34.57
CA LYS A 626 -27.06 4.54 34.54
C LYS A 626 -26.73 3.10 34.89
N ASP A 627 -27.69 2.45 35.54
CA ASP A 627 -27.63 1.01 35.78
C ASP A 627 -28.37 0.30 34.63
N ILE A 628 -27.81 -0.80 34.17
CA ILE A 628 -28.32 -1.59 33.04
C ILE A 628 -28.76 -3.00 33.47
N THR A 629 -29.65 -3.59 32.69
CA THR A 629 -30.01 -4.99 32.86
C THR A 629 -28.90 -5.87 32.29
N ALA A 630 -28.80 -7.13 32.73
CA ALA A 630 -27.84 -8.09 32.20
C ALA A 630 -27.98 -8.26 30.67
N LYS A 631 -29.22 -8.23 30.12
CA LYS A 631 -29.47 -8.30 28.69
C LYS A 631 -28.88 -7.11 27.94
N GLN A 632 -29.03 -5.90 28.46
CA GLN A 632 -28.47 -4.67 27.89
C GLN A 632 -26.93 -4.69 27.98
N GLY A 633 -26.39 -5.16 29.12
CA GLY A 633 -24.94 -5.31 29.26
C GLY A 633 -24.32 -6.27 28.24
N LEU A 634 -24.96 -7.42 28.02
CA LEU A 634 -24.52 -8.39 27.01
C LEU A 634 -24.64 -7.79 25.58
N LEU A 635 -25.72 -7.08 25.29
CA LEU A 635 -25.90 -6.40 24.01
C LEU A 635 -24.78 -5.38 23.75
N PHE A 636 -24.49 -4.51 24.72
CA PHE A 636 -23.42 -3.53 24.59
C PHE A 636 -22.04 -4.20 24.45
N LEU A 637 -21.81 -5.31 25.14
CA LEU A 637 -20.59 -6.08 25.05
C LEU A 637 -20.40 -6.69 23.65
N LYS A 638 -21.48 -7.14 23.01
CA LYS A 638 -21.43 -7.64 21.61
C LYS A 638 -21.07 -6.52 20.63
N LEU A 639 -21.56 -5.29 20.84
CA LEU A 639 -21.16 -4.12 20.04
C LEU A 639 -19.69 -3.76 20.24
N LEU A 640 -19.14 -3.97 21.44
CA LEU A 640 -17.73 -3.73 21.73
C LEU A 640 -16.79 -4.81 21.17
N TYR A 641 -17.26 -6.04 20.97
CA TYR A 641 -16.38 -7.15 20.62
C TYR A 641 -15.56 -6.96 19.34
N PRO A 642 -16.07 -6.43 18.23
CA PRO A 642 -15.25 -6.17 17.05
C PRO A 642 -14.17 -5.09 17.29
N ILE A 643 -14.38 -4.21 18.26
CA ILE A 643 -13.46 -3.12 18.61
C ILE A 643 -12.40 -3.58 19.61
N CYS A 644 -12.86 -4.10 20.76
CA CYS A 644 -12.05 -4.49 21.92
C CYS A 644 -12.27 -5.97 22.27
N PRO A 645 -11.72 -6.90 21.49
CA PRO A 645 -12.02 -8.32 21.63
C PRO A 645 -11.53 -8.93 22.94
N PHE A 646 -10.39 -8.51 23.47
CA PHE A 646 -9.88 -9.01 24.76
C PHE A 646 -10.79 -8.61 25.91
N LEU A 647 -11.14 -7.34 26.00
CA LEU A 647 -12.05 -6.81 27.00
C LEU A 647 -13.40 -7.53 26.96
N ALA A 648 -13.94 -7.67 25.73
CA ALA A 648 -15.25 -8.29 25.56
C ALA A 648 -15.28 -9.76 25.97
N GLU A 649 -14.27 -10.55 25.62
CA GLU A 649 -14.16 -11.96 26.04
C GLU A 649 -13.99 -12.07 27.56
N ASP A 650 -13.13 -11.24 28.15
CA ASP A 650 -12.89 -11.33 29.60
C ASP A 650 -14.15 -11.02 30.41
N ILE A 651 -14.89 -9.98 30.03
CA ILE A 651 -16.19 -9.65 30.66
C ILE A 651 -17.24 -10.74 30.40
N TYR A 652 -17.32 -11.24 29.16
CA TYR A 652 -18.29 -12.28 28.80
C TYR A 652 -18.09 -13.54 29.65
N HIS A 653 -16.87 -13.99 29.85
CA HIS A 653 -16.56 -15.18 30.65
C HIS A 653 -16.60 -14.93 32.15
N SER A 654 -16.13 -13.78 32.63
CA SER A 654 -16.07 -13.51 34.06
C SER A 654 -17.42 -13.17 34.65
N ILE A 655 -18.23 -12.37 33.94
CA ILE A 655 -19.49 -11.80 34.43
C ILE A 655 -20.70 -12.59 33.93
N PHE A 656 -20.78 -12.82 32.59
CA PHE A 656 -21.93 -13.51 32.00
C PHE A 656 -21.81 -15.04 32.02
N LYS A 657 -20.67 -15.59 32.48
CA LYS A 657 -20.40 -17.03 32.57
C LYS A 657 -20.52 -17.74 31.22
N GLY A 658 -20.10 -17.08 30.14
CA GLY A 658 -20.07 -17.63 28.80
C GLY A 658 -19.32 -18.97 28.76
N LYS A 659 -19.86 -19.96 28.07
CA LYS A 659 -19.24 -21.28 27.89
C LYS A 659 -18.34 -21.36 26.67
N TYR A 660 -18.65 -20.57 25.65
CA TYR A 660 -17.97 -20.49 24.37
C TYR A 660 -17.46 -19.06 24.15
N LEU A 661 -16.88 -18.75 23.01
CA LEU A 661 -16.52 -17.38 22.68
C LEU A 661 -17.78 -16.52 22.49
N ILE A 662 -17.65 -15.21 22.74
CA ILE A 662 -18.77 -14.29 22.55
C ILE A 662 -19.24 -14.25 21.09
N SER A 663 -18.33 -14.56 20.13
CA SER A 663 -18.65 -14.71 18.72
C SER A 663 -19.64 -15.85 18.43
N ASP A 664 -19.62 -16.91 19.25
CA ASP A 664 -20.53 -18.07 19.07
C ASP A 664 -21.96 -17.76 19.57
N ASP A 665 -22.12 -16.73 20.40
CA ASP A 665 -23.42 -16.27 20.89
C ASP A 665 -24.21 -15.47 19.83
N GLY A 666 -23.62 -15.27 18.65
CA GLY A 666 -24.21 -14.61 17.50
C GLY A 666 -24.35 -13.10 17.63
N TRP A 667 -24.62 -12.46 16.49
CA TRP A 667 -24.85 -11.02 16.43
C TRP A 667 -26.23 -10.64 17.01
N ILE A 668 -26.44 -9.36 17.13
CA ILE A 668 -27.66 -8.74 17.63
C ILE A 668 -28.70 -8.72 16.50
N ASN A 669 -29.85 -9.36 16.73
CA ASN A 669 -31.01 -9.35 15.81
C ASN A 669 -31.96 -8.19 16.11
#